data_6a7cb4fc9b3005ed15e988e76f5b219e
#
_entry.id   6a7cb4fc9b3005ed15e988e76f5b219e
#
_cell.length_a   1.000
_cell.length_b   1.000
_cell.length_c   1.000
_cell.angle_alpha   90.00
_cell.angle_beta   90.00
_cell.angle_gamma   90.00
#
_symmetry.space_group_name_H-M   'P 1'
#
loop_
_entity.id
_entity.type
_entity.pdbx_description
1 polymer ?
#
loop_
_entity_poly.entity_id
_entity_poly.type
_entity_poly.pdbx_seq_one_letter_code
_entity_poly.pdbx_strand_id
1 'polypeptide(L)'
;MKKQLKFWLVFIGIGSILSCEKEQQKTLDLSQANIVISAQIKSPIQETAASILVEEIKKRTNLQLGWNNNWDSKTTIALALANEKELFGTKVPARDGENTPESKKEGYRIFHQKDGDKNTLWVIAADKRGILYGIGKLLRTAKMENSKITLNPNIDFSESPEYALRGHQFGYRNTANSWDAWTVEQFDQHFREQVLFGANSFENIPFQEADSSPHFKIDPQIMEVELSKICEKYDADYWVWTPAPHDLTIKNAHQDGLAEQEAFYAKCPRLDGVFVPGGDPGENHPSKLMPYLKDLSEILHKYHPNAGIWVSLQGFNKEKVEYFFNYLNSESPDWLKGVVYGPSSPPIELEREMLPKKYLHRFYPDITHTVRCHYPVDNWDQAYALTLGREPINPQPLMYTQLFNRDTKYTDGFITYSDGSHDDLNKVLWSQLGWDSKKNPKDILHEYTQFFFGPKVAEKAAQGIFDLEKNWDGPILENESIKETLSLWKSLEDNNPDLANNWRWQQLIMRAYYDAYIQDRLAYEKRLEAEAYEILDQANALGADKAMSDALEHINKADTELVSQDLKEKVFEYGEKLFQSIGAQTSVDKYQARSAERGAILDFIDYPLNNRWWLEDEFKKIGEYTSEAEKLARLEFIRNYESPGEGSFYDNISSADARHVTSKTDDAIDFLWENNGLSRKRLSTQLFQFTPTLEYRDLDPDSDYLIRVSGYGEALLRANGERLKPAKYEKGFEEFKEFPLTKALIKDGHLKISFDKPDEEHLNWRKQSRVTDVWLIKQQ
;
A
#
# COMPACT_ATOMS: atom_id res chain seq x y z
N MET A 1 27.92 -71.90 10.58
CA MET A 1 27.35 -73.25 10.17
C MET A 1 26.04 -72.98 9.43
N LYS A 2 26.01 -73.54 8.15
CA LYS A 2 24.82 -73.93 7.37
C LYS A 2 23.76 -72.89 7.07
N LYS A 3 23.19 -72.71 5.93
CA LYS A 3 23.34 -73.18 4.53
C LYS A 3 22.28 -72.38 3.74
N GLN A 4 22.62 -72.00 2.54
CA GLN A 4 21.80 -71.45 1.46
C GLN A 4 20.51 -72.28 1.20
N LEU A 5 19.47 -71.56 0.69
CA LEU A 5 18.71 -72.10 -0.46
C LEU A 5 18.11 -70.95 -1.27
N LYS A 6 18.48 -70.89 -2.54
CA LYS A 6 17.88 -70.07 -3.58
C LYS A 6 16.58 -70.69 -4.05
N PHE A 7 15.53 -69.85 -4.22
CA PHE A 7 14.42 -70.19 -5.10
C PHE A 7 14.17 -69.06 -6.07
N TRP A 8 14.33 -69.34 -7.33
CA TRP A 8 13.91 -68.54 -8.45
C TRP A 8 12.43 -68.82 -8.70
N LEU A 9 11.59 -67.76 -8.74
CA LEU A 9 10.25 -67.81 -9.31
C LEU A 9 10.16 -66.67 -10.34
N VAL A 10 10.09 -67.13 -11.60
CA VAL A 10 9.77 -66.26 -12.75
C VAL A 10 8.27 -65.97 -12.68
N PHE A 11 7.88 -64.71 -12.50
CA PHE A 11 6.53 -64.24 -12.74
C PHE A 11 6.51 -63.44 -14.02
N ILE A 12 5.88 -63.98 -15.04
CA ILE A 12 5.46 -63.24 -16.24
C ILE A 12 4.25 -62.41 -15.82
N GLY A 13 4.51 -61.12 -15.56
CA GLY A 13 3.45 -60.15 -15.29
C GLY A 13 3.00 -59.51 -16.61
N ILE A 14 1.78 -59.84 -17.02
CA ILE A 14 1.03 -59.11 -18.06
C ILE A 14 0.88 -57.65 -17.60
N GLY A 15 1.60 -56.73 -18.25
CA GLY A 15 1.48 -55.30 -18.02
C GLY A 15 0.12 -54.81 -18.51
N SER A 16 -0.83 -54.67 -17.62
CA SER A 16 -1.99 -53.82 -17.86
C SER A 16 -1.53 -52.35 -17.86
N ILE A 17 -1.41 -51.80 -19.04
CA ILE A 17 -1.26 -50.33 -19.22
C ILE A 17 -2.62 -49.75 -18.79
N LEU A 18 -2.72 -49.38 -17.52
CA LEU A 18 -3.75 -48.44 -17.06
C LEU A 18 -3.37 -47.06 -17.64
N SER A 19 -3.88 -46.78 -18.83
CA SER A 19 -4.03 -45.44 -19.35
C SER A 19 -4.89 -44.68 -18.35
N CYS A 20 -4.26 -43.85 -17.57
CA CYS A 20 -4.97 -42.82 -16.79
C CYS A 20 -5.48 -41.82 -17.82
N GLU A 21 -6.62 -42.07 -18.45
CA GLU A 21 -7.40 -41.02 -19.10
C GLU A 21 -7.72 -40.00 -18.00
N LYS A 22 -7.04 -38.83 -18.05
CA LYS A 22 -7.52 -37.66 -17.36
C LYS A 22 -8.96 -37.46 -17.85
N GLU A 23 -9.94 -37.72 -17.00
CA GLU A 23 -11.32 -37.32 -17.23
C GLU A 23 -11.27 -35.86 -17.66
N GLN A 24 -11.57 -35.60 -18.92
CA GLN A 24 -11.74 -34.23 -19.42
C GLN A 24 -12.89 -33.65 -18.59
N GLN A 25 -12.55 -32.84 -17.60
CA GLN A 25 -13.52 -32.11 -16.80
C GLN A 25 -14.45 -31.41 -17.77
N LYS A 26 -15.72 -31.83 -17.84
CA LYS A 26 -16.73 -31.17 -18.69
C LYS A 26 -16.75 -29.70 -18.31
N THR A 27 -16.50 -28.82 -19.27
CA THR A 27 -16.55 -27.38 -19.08
C THR A 27 -17.81 -26.82 -19.72
N LEU A 28 -18.38 -25.79 -19.11
CA LEU A 28 -19.43 -24.97 -19.73
C LEU A 28 -18.75 -24.00 -20.71
N ASP A 29 -19.06 -24.14 -21.98
CA ASP A 29 -18.55 -23.26 -23.04
C ASP A 29 -19.51 -22.08 -23.27
N LEU A 30 -18.99 -20.87 -23.07
CA LEU A 30 -19.70 -19.60 -23.26
C LEU A 30 -19.27 -18.85 -24.54
N SER A 31 -18.41 -19.45 -25.39
CA SER A 31 -17.82 -18.76 -26.55
C SER A 31 -18.86 -18.33 -27.60
N GLN A 32 -20.03 -18.94 -27.61
CA GLN A 32 -21.16 -18.60 -28.50
C GLN A 32 -22.41 -18.18 -27.71
N ALA A 33 -22.22 -17.70 -26.47
CA ALA A 33 -23.36 -17.32 -25.64
C ALA A 33 -24.04 -16.05 -26.17
N ASN A 34 -25.36 -16.02 -26.05
CA ASN A 34 -26.16 -14.80 -26.20
C ASN A 34 -26.40 -14.17 -24.83
N ILE A 35 -26.39 -12.85 -24.74
CA ILE A 35 -26.64 -12.11 -23.52
C ILE A 35 -28.11 -11.66 -23.51
N VAL A 36 -28.81 -11.94 -22.41
CA VAL A 36 -30.19 -11.51 -22.16
C VAL A 36 -30.23 -10.72 -20.87
N ILE A 37 -30.70 -9.48 -20.91
CA ILE A 37 -30.69 -8.57 -19.76
C ILE A 37 -32.11 -8.06 -19.47
N SER A 38 -32.52 -8.13 -18.22
CA SER A 38 -33.82 -7.65 -17.77
C SER A 38 -34.06 -6.18 -18.11
N ALA A 39 -35.25 -5.89 -18.62
CA ALA A 39 -35.73 -4.53 -18.82
C ALA A 39 -36.05 -3.77 -17.53
N GLN A 40 -36.08 -4.47 -16.37
CA GLN A 40 -36.24 -3.81 -15.07
C GLN A 40 -34.91 -3.20 -14.57
N ILE A 41 -33.79 -3.67 -15.12
CA ILE A 41 -32.48 -3.00 -14.97
C ILE A 41 -32.49 -1.82 -15.94
N LYS A 42 -32.86 -0.65 -15.44
CA LYS A 42 -33.02 0.53 -16.30
C LYS A 42 -31.67 1.13 -16.71
N SER A 43 -31.69 1.90 -17.83
CA SER A 43 -30.60 2.77 -18.26
C SER A 43 -30.13 3.73 -17.13
N PRO A 44 -28.82 4.06 -17.01
CA PRO A 44 -27.74 3.61 -17.90
C PRO A 44 -27.18 2.20 -17.57
N ILE A 45 -27.58 1.57 -16.47
CA ILE A 45 -26.94 0.34 -15.98
C ILE A 45 -27.22 -0.86 -16.89
N GLN A 46 -28.35 -0.91 -17.59
CA GLN A 46 -28.62 -1.99 -18.52
C GLN A 46 -27.60 -2.01 -19.67
N GLU A 47 -27.35 -0.86 -20.29
CA GLU A 47 -26.37 -0.70 -21.37
C GLU A 47 -24.95 -0.90 -20.84
N THR A 48 -24.65 -0.39 -19.65
CA THR A 48 -23.35 -0.57 -19.00
C THR A 48 -23.06 -2.05 -18.75
N ALA A 49 -24.01 -2.82 -18.25
CA ALA A 49 -23.87 -4.27 -18.01
C ALA A 49 -23.61 -5.05 -19.32
N ALA A 50 -24.33 -4.69 -20.38
CA ALA A 50 -24.12 -5.28 -21.70
C ALA A 50 -22.72 -4.93 -22.25
N SER A 51 -22.37 -3.65 -22.22
CA SER A 51 -21.06 -3.17 -22.69
C SER A 51 -19.89 -3.82 -21.95
N ILE A 52 -19.97 -3.93 -20.63
CA ILE A 52 -18.93 -4.61 -19.83
C ILE A 52 -18.74 -6.05 -20.33
N LEU A 53 -19.82 -6.83 -20.43
CA LEU A 53 -19.69 -8.22 -20.87
C LEU A 53 -19.10 -8.33 -22.28
N VAL A 54 -19.61 -7.55 -23.24
CA VAL A 54 -19.16 -7.61 -24.62
C VAL A 54 -17.71 -7.13 -24.77
N GLU A 55 -17.36 -6.00 -24.17
CA GLU A 55 -16.06 -5.36 -24.33
C GLU A 55 -14.95 -6.12 -23.58
N GLU A 56 -15.20 -6.50 -22.30
CA GLU A 56 -14.20 -7.22 -21.49
C GLU A 56 -13.92 -8.63 -22.03
N ILE A 57 -14.95 -9.31 -22.54
CA ILE A 57 -14.79 -10.60 -23.23
C ILE A 57 -14.02 -10.41 -24.54
N LYS A 58 -14.40 -9.43 -25.36
CA LYS A 58 -13.70 -9.15 -26.63
C LYS A 58 -12.23 -8.81 -26.40
N LYS A 59 -11.94 -7.98 -25.41
CA LYS A 59 -10.56 -7.56 -25.05
C LYS A 59 -9.66 -8.76 -24.73
N ARG A 60 -10.20 -9.82 -24.09
CA ARG A 60 -9.42 -10.98 -23.63
C ARG A 60 -9.48 -12.19 -24.56
N THR A 61 -10.47 -12.27 -25.42
CA THR A 61 -10.72 -13.49 -26.22
C THR A 61 -10.85 -13.25 -27.71
N ASN A 62 -10.96 -11.99 -28.16
CA ASN A 62 -11.35 -11.60 -29.52
C ASN A 62 -12.75 -12.07 -29.93
N LEU A 63 -13.55 -12.65 -29.03
CA LEU A 63 -14.93 -13.03 -29.27
C LEU A 63 -15.85 -11.83 -29.11
N GLN A 64 -16.89 -11.76 -29.92
CA GLN A 64 -17.94 -10.76 -29.80
C GLN A 64 -19.27 -11.47 -29.53
N LEU A 65 -19.73 -11.42 -28.27
CA LEU A 65 -21.01 -11.99 -27.88
C LEU A 65 -22.15 -11.11 -28.36
N GLY A 66 -23.26 -11.75 -28.74
CA GLY A 66 -24.50 -11.07 -29.06
C GLY A 66 -25.25 -10.62 -27.82
N TRP A 67 -25.87 -9.44 -27.90
CA TRP A 67 -26.83 -8.98 -26.91
C TRP A 67 -28.19 -8.74 -27.60
N ASN A 68 -29.14 -9.61 -27.28
CA ASN A 68 -30.53 -9.46 -27.70
C ASN A 68 -31.46 -10.13 -26.67
N ASN A 69 -32.71 -9.80 -26.69
CA ASN A 69 -33.66 -10.27 -25.68
C ASN A 69 -34.40 -11.54 -26.08
N ASN A 70 -33.74 -12.48 -26.79
CA ASN A 70 -34.30 -13.75 -27.19
C ASN A 70 -33.53 -14.96 -26.60
N TRP A 71 -34.17 -16.11 -26.59
CA TRP A 71 -33.65 -17.35 -26.05
C TRP A 71 -33.30 -18.40 -27.12
N ASP A 72 -32.99 -17.95 -28.33
CA ASP A 72 -32.74 -18.84 -29.47
C ASP A 72 -31.39 -19.53 -29.42
N SER A 73 -30.44 -18.96 -28.66
CA SER A 73 -29.09 -19.54 -28.49
C SER A 73 -29.09 -20.82 -27.65
N LYS A 74 -28.15 -21.74 -27.97
CA LYS A 74 -27.91 -22.93 -27.15
C LYS A 74 -27.30 -22.58 -25.80
N THR A 75 -26.57 -21.50 -25.71
CA THR A 75 -25.97 -21.00 -24.46
C THR A 75 -26.36 -19.54 -24.27
N THR A 76 -26.87 -19.20 -23.08
CA THR A 76 -27.33 -17.87 -22.72
C THR A 76 -26.68 -17.43 -21.40
N ILE A 77 -26.23 -16.17 -21.35
CA ILE A 77 -25.90 -15.47 -20.09
C ILE A 77 -27.11 -14.58 -19.78
N ALA A 78 -27.84 -14.88 -18.72
CA ALA A 78 -29.07 -14.21 -18.34
C ALA A 78 -28.90 -13.37 -17.07
N LEU A 79 -29.16 -12.07 -17.17
CA LEU A 79 -29.07 -11.10 -16.06
C LEU A 79 -30.48 -10.70 -15.63
N ALA A 80 -30.86 -11.00 -14.38
CA ALA A 80 -32.19 -10.72 -13.82
C ALA A 80 -32.12 -10.19 -12.39
N LEU A 81 -33.17 -9.46 -11.98
CA LEU A 81 -33.32 -9.07 -10.57
C LEU A 81 -34.02 -10.19 -9.80
N ALA A 82 -33.67 -10.35 -8.53
CA ALA A 82 -34.17 -11.42 -7.66
C ALA A 82 -35.71 -11.35 -7.43
N ASN A 83 -36.33 -10.20 -7.60
CA ASN A 83 -37.78 -10.00 -7.52
C ASN A 83 -38.55 -10.27 -8.80
N GLU A 84 -37.86 -10.56 -9.91
CA GLU A 84 -38.50 -10.88 -11.19
C GLU A 84 -38.98 -12.34 -11.23
N LYS A 85 -40.15 -12.55 -11.78
CA LYS A 85 -40.72 -13.89 -11.97
C LYS A 85 -40.38 -14.48 -13.34
N GLU A 86 -40.28 -13.62 -14.34
CA GLU A 86 -40.04 -13.99 -15.73
C GLU A 86 -39.09 -12.99 -16.39
N LEU A 87 -38.23 -13.52 -17.25
CA LEU A 87 -37.32 -12.76 -18.11
C LEU A 87 -37.63 -13.14 -19.57
N PHE A 88 -38.35 -12.26 -20.30
CA PHE A 88 -38.80 -12.48 -21.68
C PHE A 88 -39.42 -13.87 -21.92
N GLY A 89 -40.41 -14.22 -21.08
CA GLY A 89 -41.14 -15.49 -21.18
C GLY A 89 -40.47 -16.71 -20.56
N THR A 90 -39.23 -16.56 -20.06
CA THR A 90 -38.54 -17.63 -19.32
C THR A 90 -38.65 -17.37 -17.82
N LYS A 91 -39.06 -18.38 -17.06
CA LYS A 91 -39.16 -18.28 -15.59
C LYS A 91 -37.79 -18.01 -14.98
N VAL A 92 -37.68 -16.94 -14.17
CA VAL A 92 -36.47 -16.67 -13.37
C VAL A 92 -36.43 -17.70 -12.22
N PRO A 93 -35.33 -18.46 -12.06
CA PRO A 93 -35.22 -19.43 -10.96
C PRO A 93 -35.17 -18.73 -9.61
N ALA A 94 -36.15 -18.95 -8.79
CA ALA A 94 -36.17 -18.50 -7.42
C ALA A 94 -35.47 -19.52 -6.49
N ARG A 95 -34.84 -19.03 -5.42
CA ARG A 95 -34.36 -19.85 -4.31
C ARG A 95 -35.30 -19.67 -3.13
N ASP A 96 -35.67 -20.78 -2.49
CA ASP A 96 -36.49 -20.72 -1.29
C ASP A 96 -35.65 -20.21 -0.11
N GLY A 97 -36.12 -19.13 0.56
CA GLY A 97 -35.49 -18.56 1.75
C GLY A 97 -35.49 -17.03 1.75
N GLU A 98 -35.89 -16.44 2.87
CA GLU A 98 -36.03 -14.97 3.00
C GLU A 98 -34.71 -14.22 3.22
N ASN A 99 -33.60 -14.89 3.47
CA ASN A 99 -32.29 -14.27 3.81
C ASN A 99 -31.13 -14.81 2.99
N THR A 100 -31.34 -15.01 1.70
CA THR A 100 -30.24 -15.40 0.81
C THR A 100 -29.35 -14.19 0.48
N PRO A 101 -28.03 -14.39 0.21
CA PRO A 101 -27.17 -13.28 -0.15
C PRO A 101 -27.67 -12.45 -1.33
N GLU A 102 -28.23 -13.09 -2.38
CA GLU A 102 -28.79 -12.45 -3.55
C GLU A 102 -30.06 -11.61 -3.26
N SER A 103 -30.63 -11.67 -2.06
CA SER A 103 -31.73 -10.81 -1.62
C SER A 103 -31.27 -9.58 -0.81
N LYS A 104 -29.99 -9.53 -0.42
CA LYS A 104 -29.39 -8.40 0.30
C LYS A 104 -28.87 -7.36 -0.66
N LYS A 105 -28.83 -6.11 -0.21
CA LYS A 105 -28.28 -4.98 -1.00
C LYS A 105 -26.94 -5.35 -1.63
N GLU A 106 -26.78 -5.09 -2.92
CA GLU A 106 -25.60 -5.39 -3.73
C GLU A 106 -25.28 -6.90 -3.88
N GLY A 107 -26.09 -7.79 -3.31
CA GLY A 107 -25.89 -9.23 -3.38
C GLY A 107 -26.28 -9.83 -4.72
N TYR A 108 -25.68 -10.96 -5.04
CA TYR A 108 -25.93 -11.68 -6.29
C TYR A 108 -25.76 -13.19 -6.13
N ARG A 109 -26.32 -13.92 -7.10
CA ARG A 109 -26.07 -15.35 -7.31
C ARG A 109 -25.71 -15.61 -8.76
N ILE A 110 -24.69 -16.48 -8.98
CA ILE A 110 -24.30 -16.98 -10.31
C ILE A 110 -24.38 -18.49 -10.28
N PHE A 111 -25.17 -19.08 -11.18
CA PHE A 111 -25.27 -20.52 -11.30
C PHE A 111 -25.61 -20.97 -12.71
N HIS A 112 -25.24 -22.17 -13.04
CA HIS A 112 -25.54 -22.80 -14.32
C HIS A 112 -26.79 -23.68 -14.21
N GLN A 113 -27.70 -23.50 -15.14
CA GLN A 113 -28.88 -24.34 -15.35
C GLN A 113 -28.85 -24.97 -16.73
N LYS A 114 -29.02 -26.29 -16.77
CA LYS A 114 -29.14 -27.05 -18.03
C LYS A 114 -30.57 -27.56 -18.19
N ASP A 115 -31.15 -27.29 -19.37
CA ASP A 115 -32.46 -27.82 -19.77
C ASP A 115 -32.36 -28.40 -21.18
N GLY A 116 -32.37 -29.73 -21.27
CA GLY A 116 -32.10 -30.45 -22.51
C GLY A 116 -30.72 -30.08 -23.09
N ASP A 117 -30.71 -29.50 -24.30
CA ASP A 117 -29.50 -29.04 -24.99
C ASP A 117 -29.17 -27.58 -24.71
N LYS A 118 -30.04 -26.87 -23.97
CA LYS A 118 -29.83 -25.46 -23.62
C LYS A 118 -29.06 -25.32 -22.31
N ASN A 119 -28.11 -24.39 -22.29
CA ASN A 119 -27.36 -24.01 -21.12
C ASN A 119 -27.64 -22.55 -20.78
N THR A 120 -28.06 -22.26 -19.56
CA THR A 120 -28.25 -20.88 -19.08
C THR A 120 -27.33 -20.63 -17.89
N LEU A 121 -26.46 -19.64 -18.01
CA LEU A 121 -25.73 -19.07 -16.90
C LEU A 121 -26.51 -17.89 -16.36
N TRP A 122 -27.12 -18.07 -15.21
CA TRP A 122 -27.87 -17.04 -14.54
C TRP A 122 -26.96 -16.16 -13.67
N VAL A 123 -27.17 -14.84 -13.75
CA VAL A 123 -26.70 -13.84 -12.80
C VAL A 123 -27.95 -13.16 -12.23
N ILE A 124 -28.32 -13.50 -11.03
CA ILE A 124 -29.50 -12.98 -10.35
C ILE A 124 -29.03 -12.11 -9.20
N ALA A 125 -29.53 -10.86 -9.08
CA ALA A 125 -29.08 -9.93 -8.07
C ALA A 125 -30.22 -9.18 -7.39
N ALA A 126 -29.98 -8.71 -6.16
CA ALA A 126 -30.92 -7.90 -5.40
C ALA A 126 -31.25 -6.58 -6.09
N ASP A 127 -30.27 -5.97 -6.71
CA ASP A 127 -30.34 -4.65 -7.32
C ASP A 127 -29.35 -4.51 -8.51
N LYS A 128 -29.37 -3.33 -9.13
CA LYS A 128 -28.55 -3.04 -10.31
C LYS A 128 -27.04 -3.08 -10.03
N ARG A 129 -26.57 -2.72 -8.81
CA ARG A 129 -25.14 -2.85 -8.44
C ARG A 129 -24.75 -4.31 -8.30
N GLY A 130 -25.61 -5.13 -7.69
CA GLY A 130 -25.41 -6.56 -7.59
C GLY A 130 -25.24 -7.25 -8.95
N ILE A 131 -25.93 -6.75 -10.01
CA ILE A 131 -25.72 -7.23 -11.40
C ILE A 131 -24.27 -6.96 -11.85
N LEU A 132 -23.74 -5.76 -11.64
CA LEU A 132 -22.36 -5.42 -12.03
C LEU A 132 -21.34 -6.27 -11.27
N TYR A 133 -21.56 -6.50 -9.97
CA TYR A 133 -20.67 -7.36 -9.15
C TYR A 133 -20.76 -8.83 -9.56
N GLY A 134 -21.96 -9.31 -9.90
CA GLY A 134 -22.14 -10.65 -10.47
C GLY A 134 -21.42 -10.81 -11.80
N ILE A 135 -21.50 -9.83 -12.70
CA ILE A 135 -20.68 -9.81 -13.93
C ILE A 135 -19.20 -9.83 -13.59
N GLY A 136 -18.75 -9.00 -12.62
CA GLY A 136 -17.37 -9.00 -12.16
C GLY A 136 -16.91 -10.38 -11.70
N LYS A 137 -17.68 -11.05 -10.86
CA LYS A 137 -17.36 -12.41 -10.40
C LYS A 137 -17.32 -13.41 -11.55
N LEU A 138 -18.27 -13.33 -12.49
CA LEU A 138 -18.27 -14.16 -13.69
C LEU A 138 -16.96 -14.00 -14.47
N LEU A 139 -16.58 -12.74 -14.79
CA LEU A 139 -15.38 -12.45 -15.57
C LEU A 139 -14.07 -12.85 -14.87
N ARG A 140 -13.99 -12.68 -13.55
CA ARG A 140 -12.81 -13.10 -12.75
C ARG A 140 -12.69 -14.62 -12.63
N THR A 141 -13.81 -15.35 -12.72
CA THR A 141 -13.82 -16.81 -12.56
C THR A 141 -13.71 -17.54 -13.92
N ALA A 142 -14.17 -16.92 -15.00
CA ALA A 142 -14.12 -17.51 -16.34
C ALA A 142 -12.67 -17.64 -16.83
N LYS A 143 -12.35 -18.80 -17.41
CA LYS A 143 -11.11 -18.98 -18.16
C LYS A 143 -11.30 -18.40 -19.56
N MET A 144 -10.67 -17.25 -19.78
CA MET A 144 -10.72 -16.52 -21.04
C MET A 144 -9.40 -16.69 -21.80
N GLU A 145 -9.46 -17.29 -22.97
CA GLU A 145 -8.34 -17.49 -23.88
C GLU A 145 -8.74 -17.04 -25.28
N ASN A 146 -7.79 -16.90 -26.18
CA ASN A 146 -8.11 -16.51 -27.56
C ASN A 146 -9.20 -17.42 -28.15
N SER A 147 -10.28 -16.82 -28.58
CA SER A 147 -11.48 -17.47 -29.19
C SER A 147 -12.20 -18.47 -28.27
N LYS A 148 -11.99 -18.41 -26.94
CA LYS A 148 -12.60 -19.35 -26.00
C LYS A 148 -12.91 -18.76 -24.63
N ILE A 149 -14.11 -19.12 -24.10
CA ILE A 149 -14.53 -18.81 -22.73
C ILE A 149 -15.09 -20.05 -22.09
N THR A 150 -14.54 -20.49 -20.98
CA THR A 150 -15.04 -21.67 -20.28
C THR A 150 -15.19 -21.44 -18.78
N LEU A 151 -16.17 -22.14 -18.19
CA LEU A 151 -16.45 -22.18 -16.77
C LEU A 151 -16.59 -23.61 -16.25
N ASN A 152 -16.50 -23.75 -14.95
CA ASN A 152 -16.93 -24.98 -14.28
C ASN A 152 -18.46 -25.12 -14.43
N PRO A 153 -19.00 -26.22 -14.97
CA PRO A 153 -20.44 -26.38 -15.14
C PRO A 153 -21.20 -26.50 -13.80
N ASN A 154 -20.50 -26.76 -12.69
CA ASN A 154 -21.09 -26.85 -11.35
C ASN A 154 -21.00 -25.50 -10.59
N ILE A 155 -20.83 -24.38 -11.30
CA ILE A 155 -20.78 -23.06 -10.70
C ILE A 155 -22.10 -22.74 -9.97
N ASP A 156 -22.01 -22.37 -8.71
CA ASP A 156 -23.10 -21.80 -7.89
C ASP A 156 -22.49 -20.93 -6.79
N PHE A 157 -22.37 -19.65 -7.05
CA PHE A 157 -21.91 -18.65 -6.09
C PHE A 157 -23.08 -17.77 -5.67
N SER A 158 -23.21 -17.52 -4.35
CA SER A 158 -24.20 -16.63 -3.80
C SER A 158 -23.52 -15.78 -2.72
N GLU A 159 -23.33 -14.50 -2.99
CA GLU A 159 -22.53 -13.59 -2.18
C GLU A 159 -23.23 -12.23 -2.00
N SER A 160 -22.95 -11.56 -0.89
CA SER A 160 -23.30 -10.16 -0.63
C SER A 160 -22.18 -9.51 0.19
N PRO A 161 -21.93 -8.20 0.03
CA PRO A 161 -20.83 -7.56 0.72
C PRO A 161 -21.02 -7.49 2.24
N GLU A 162 -19.93 -7.63 2.99
CA GLU A 162 -19.89 -7.46 4.44
C GLU A 162 -19.92 -5.98 4.81
N TYR A 163 -19.13 -5.14 4.13
CA TYR A 163 -19.07 -3.70 4.35
C TYR A 163 -19.87 -2.94 3.29
N ALA A 164 -20.70 -2.03 3.74
CA ALA A 164 -21.58 -1.23 2.86
C ALA A 164 -20.81 -0.19 2.03
N LEU A 165 -19.71 0.33 2.55
CA LEU A 165 -18.83 1.32 1.90
C LEU A 165 -17.48 0.67 1.59
N ARG A 166 -17.11 0.62 0.32
CA ARG A 166 -15.89 -0.01 -0.19
C ARG A 166 -15.34 0.83 -1.34
N GLY A 167 -14.34 1.65 -1.05
CA GLY A 167 -13.89 2.61 -2.04
C GLY A 167 -12.40 2.91 -2.01
N HIS A 168 -12.02 3.73 -2.98
CA HIS A 168 -10.63 4.17 -3.17
C HIS A 168 -10.59 5.63 -3.56
N GLN A 169 -9.55 6.32 -3.09
CA GLN A 169 -9.26 7.67 -3.53
C GLN A 169 -8.48 7.65 -4.85
N PHE A 170 -8.76 8.62 -5.69
CA PHE A 170 -8.06 8.93 -6.93
C PHE A 170 -7.80 10.44 -6.99
N GLY A 171 -6.79 10.87 -7.70
CA GLY A 171 -6.49 12.29 -7.81
C GLY A 171 -5.96 12.65 -9.20
N TYR A 172 -6.75 13.37 -9.98
CA TYR A 172 -6.26 14.03 -11.19
C TYR A 172 -5.58 15.35 -10.80
N ARG A 173 -4.38 15.22 -10.24
CA ARG A 173 -3.62 16.33 -9.65
C ARG A 173 -2.12 16.14 -9.85
N ASN A 174 -1.37 17.21 -9.75
CA ASN A 174 0.07 17.28 -9.98
C ASN A 174 0.92 16.39 -9.02
N THR A 175 0.40 15.95 -7.89
CA THR A 175 1.12 15.09 -6.94
C THR A 175 0.93 13.59 -7.15
N ALA A 176 -0.02 13.18 -7.98
CA ALA A 176 -0.22 11.79 -8.32
C ALA A 176 0.78 11.35 -9.39
N ASN A 177 1.49 10.25 -9.18
CA ASN A 177 2.62 9.85 -10.02
C ASN A 177 2.26 9.29 -11.41
N SER A 178 0.98 9.22 -11.76
CA SER A 178 0.52 8.76 -13.07
C SER A 178 -0.84 9.33 -13.46
N TRP A 179 -1.75 9.53 -12.51
CA TRP A 179 -3.14 9.87 -12.80
C TRP A 179 -3.32 11.23 -13.46
N ASP A 180 -2.42 12.19 -13.20
CA ASP A 180 -2.41 13.49 -13.88
C ASP A 180 -2.13 13.38 -15.41
N ALA A 181 -1.59 12.24 -15.85
CA ALA A 181 -1.36 11.94 -17.26
C ALA A 181 -2.50 11.13 -17.93
N TRP A 182 -3.53 10.73 -17.17
CA TRP A 182 -4.58 9.86 -17.69
C TRP A 182 -5.66 10.61 -18.45
N THR A 183 -6.24 9.92 -19.44
CA THR A 183 -7.43 10.38 -20.15
C THR A 183 -8.71 9.96 -19.43
N VAL A 184 -9.84 10.54 -19.83
CA VAL A 184 -11.18 10.14 -19.35
C VAL A 184 -11.43 8.65 -19.58
N GLU A 185 -11.01 8.12 -20.74
CA GLU A 185 -11.18 6.71 -21.10
C GLU A 185 -10.33 5.78 -20.22
N GLN A 186 -9.13 6.21 -19.82
CA GLN A 186 -8.29 5.44 -18.89
C GLN A 186 -8.93 5.38 -17.52
N PHE A 187 -9.48 6.49 -17.02
CA PHE A 187 -10.24 6.50 -15.76
C PHE A 187 -11.52 5.65 -15.87
N ASP A 188 -12.28 5.76 -16.97
CA ASP A 188 -13.49 4.95 -17.20
C ASP A 188 -13.17 3.44 -17.13
N GLN A 189 -12.11 3.01 -17.84
CA GLN A 189 -11.67 1.61 -17.79
C GLN A 189 -11.22 1.19 -16.39
N HIS A 190 -10.48 2.05 -15.68
CA HIS A 190 -9.99 1.73 -14.35
C HIS A 190 -11.12 1.65 -13.32
N PHE A 191 -12.05 2.60 -13.32
CA PHE A 191 -13.24 2.55 -12.45
C PHE A 191 -14.10 1.32 -12.73
N ARG A 192 -14.29 0.97 -14.01
CA ARG A 192 -14.92 -0.30 -14.42
C ARG A 192 -14.24 -1.48 -13.74
N GLU A 193 -12.92 -1.58 -13.85
CA GLU A 193 -12.15 -2.67 -13.28
C GLU A 193 -12.27 -2.73 -11.75
N GLN A 194 -12.23 -1.59 -11.06
CA GLN A 194 -12.45 -1.53 -9.61
C GLN A 194 -13.87 -1.97 -9.22
N VAL A 195 -14.91 -1.56 -9.96
CA VAL A 195 -16.29 -2.04 -9.76
C VAL A 195 -16.38 -3.55 -9.96
N LEU A 196 -15.74 -4.10 -11.00
CA LEU A 196 -15.72 -5.54 -11.24
C LEU A 196 -15.03 -6.32 -10.11
N PHE A 197 -14.19 -5.68 -9.30
CA PHE A 197 -13.58 -6.24 -8.09
C PHE A 197 -14.29 -5.85 -6.79
N GLY A 198 -15.44 -5.18 -6.86
CA GLY A 198 -16.34 -4.97 -5.71
C GLY A 198 -16.29 -3.58 -5.08
N ALA A 199 -15.53 -2.62 -5.62
CA ALA A 199 -15.58 -1.24 -5.18
C ALA A 199 -16.94 -0.61 -5.53
N ASN A 200 -17.45 0.27 -4.63
CA ASN A 200 -18.69 1.01 -4.86
C ASN A 200 -18.56 2.52 -4.68
N SER A 201 -17.38 3.02 -4.35
CA SER A 201 -17.17 4.44 -4.05
C SER A 201 -15.82 4.90 -4.56
N PHE A 202 -15.80 6.08 -5.20
CA PHE A 202 -14.60 6.69 -5.76
C PHE A 202 -14.48 8.13 -5.25
N GLU A 203 -13.41 8.41 -4.50
CA GLU A 203 -13.13 9.72 -3.94
C GLU A 203 -12.08 10.43 -4.78
N ASN A 204 -12.35 11.68 -5.15
CA ASN A 204 -11.46 12.51 -5.96
C ASN A 204 -11.11 13.80 -5.24
N ILE A 205 -10.16 14.58 -5.80
CA ILE A 205 -9.54 15.73 -5.14
C ILE A 205 -9.62 16.96 -6.04
N PRO A 206 -10.80 17.64 -6.11
CA PRO A 206 -11.02 18.75 -7.04
C PRO A 206 -10.37 20.07 -6.64
N PHE A 207 -10.01 20.25 -5.37
CA PHE A 207 -9.62 21.55 -4.82
C PHE A 207 -8.21 21.62 -4.22
N GLN A 208 -7.41 20.58 -4.43
CA GLN A 208 -6.04 20.61 -3.99
C GLN A 208 -5.13 21.00 -5.16
N GLU A 209 -4.39 22.08 -4.99
CA GLU A 209 -3.33 22.63 -5.82
C GLU A 209 -3.76 23.40 -7.08
N ALA A 210 -3.40 24.67 -7.03
CA ALA A 210 -3.45 25.56 -8.18
C ALA A 210 -2.34 25.29 -9.23
N ASP A 211 -1.43 24.35 -8.95
CA ASP A 211 -0.28 24.09 -9.80
C ASP A 211 -0.69 23.26 -11.03
N SER A 212 -0.25 23.73 -12.19
CA SER A 212 -0.42 23.00 -13.44
C SER A 212 0.58 21.85 -13.53
N SER A 213 0.12 20.65 -13.88
CA SER A 213 0.99 19.56 -14.31
C SER A 213 1.28 19.66 -15.81
N PRO A 214 2.51 19.38 -16.27
CA PRO A 214 2.82 19.25 -17.70
C PRO A 214 2.13 18.04 -18.34
N HIS A 215 1.56 17.15 -17.54
CA HIS A 215 0.94 15.89 -17.98
C HIS A 215 -0.57 16.00 -18.17
N PHE A 216 -1.24 17.02 -17.64
CA PHE A 216 -2.68 17.17 -17.75
C PHE A 216 -3.16 17.10 -19.21
N LYS A 217 -4.12 16.23 -19.46
CA LYS A 217 -4.75 16.07 -20.80
C LYS A 217 -5.88 17.06 -21.01
N ILE A 218 -6.59 17.40 -19.94
CA ILE A 218 -7.67 18.38 -19.89
C ILE A 218 -7.58 19.17 -18.58
N ASP A 219 -8.34 20.24 -18.50
CA ASP A 219 -8.48 21.01 -17.25
C ASP A 219 -8.93 20.12 -16.09
N PRO A 220 -8.29 20.19 -14.90
CA PRO A 220 -8.65 19.36 -13.75
C PRO A 220 -10.12 19.47 -13.36
N GLN A 221 -10.73 20.65 -13.37
CA GLN A 221 -12.14 20.83 -13.04
C GLN A 221 -13.07 20.17 -14.06
N ILE A 222 -12.67 20.10 -15.34
CA ILE A 222 -13.42 19.35 -16.37
C ILE A 222 -13.26 17.84 -16.08
N MET A 223 -12.07 17.36 -15.80
CA MET A 223 -11.84 15.96 -15.47
C MET A 223 -12.69 15.51 -14.30
N GLU A 224 -12.77 16.29 -13.23
CA GLU A 224 -13.55 15.95 -12.04
C GLU A 224 -15.06 15.78 -12.34
N VAL A 225 -15.60 16.60 -13.24
CA VAL A 225 -16.98 16.43 -13.72
C VAL A 225 -17.13 15.16 -14.55
N GLU A 226 -16.14 14.82 -15.41
CA GLU A 226 -16.16 13.56 -16.16
C GLU A 226 -16.07 12.34 -15.22
N LEU A 227 -15.27 12.39 -14.15
CA LEU A 227 -15.20 11.33 -13.14
C LEU A 227 -16.54 11.13 -12.41
N SER A 228 -17.28 12.22 -12.14
CA SER A 228 -18.65 12.16 -11.61
C SER A 228 -19.60 11.45 -12.59
N LYS A 229 -19.50 11.71 -13.91
CA LYS A 229 -20.29 11.00 -14.94
C LYS A 229 -19.93 9.52 -15.03
N ILE A 230 -18.65 9.18 -14.88
CA ILE A 230 -18.21 7.78 -14.86
C ILE A 230 -18.81 7.06 -13.65
N CYS A 231 -18.84 7.70 -12.46
CA CYS A 231 -19.51 7.13 -11.29
C CYS A 231 -21.02 6.93 -11.51
N GLU A 232 -21.70 7.86 -12.17
CA GLU A 232 -23.11 7.70 -12.55
C GLU A 232 -23.31 6.50 -13.50
N LYS A 233 -22.43 6.34 -14.51
CA LYS A 233 -22.43 5.22 -15.47
C LYS A 233 -22.37 3.85 -14.81
N TYR A 234 -21.58 3.70 -13.76
CA TYR A 234 -21.41 2.44 -13.01
C TYR A 234 -22.27 2.35 -11.75
N ASP A 235 -23.12 3.35 -11.48
CA ASP A 235 -23.86 3.48 -10.21
C ASP A 235 -22.96 3.41 -8.97
N ALA A 236 -21.72 3.85 -9.09
CA ALA A 236 -20.79 3.99 -7.99
C ALA A 236 -20.97 5.35 -7.31
N ASP A 237 -20.69 5.43 -5.99
CA ASP A 237 -20.79 6.68 -5.26
C ASP A 237 -19.59 7.57 -5.62
N TYR A 238 -19.87 8.82 -6.00
CA TYR A 238 -18.85 9.84 -6.23
C TYR A 238 -18.61 10.64 -4.95
N TRP A 239 -17.37 10.69 -4.53
CA TRP A 239 -16.93 11.41 -3.35
C TRP A 239 -15.88 12.45 -3.73
N VAL A 240 -15.82 13.55 -2.94
CA VAL A 240 -14.75 14.53 -3.06
C VAL A 240 -14.09 14.75 -1.72
N TRP A 241 -12.76 14.67 -1.72
CA TRP A 241 -11.92 15.10 -0.63
C TRP A 241 -11.59 16.58 -0.84
N THR A 242 -11.89 17.41 0.14
CA THR A 242 -11.70 18.86 0.01
C THR A 242 -11.37 19.47 1.36
N PRO A 243 -10.18 20.07 1.52
CA PRO A 243 -9.87 20.79 2.76
C PRO A 243 -10.71 22.06 2.87
N ALA A 244 -10.88 22.57 4.09
CA ALA A 244 -11.36 23.93 4.29
C ALA A 244 -10.27 24.89 3.80
N PRO A 245 -10.47 25.59 2.67
CA PRO A 245 -9.37 26.18 1.88
C PRO A 245 -8.77 27.42 2.53
N HIS A 246 -9.47 28.01 3.51
CA HIS A 246 -9.10 29.32 4.07
C HIS A 246 -9.02 29.27 5.60
N ASP A 247 -8.29 30.22 6.18
CA ASP A 247 -8.37 30.51 7.61
C ASP A 247 -9.76 31.12 7.91
N LEU A 248 -10.63 30.33 8.52
CA LEU A 248 -12.02 30.69 8.83
C LEU A 248 -12.14 31.73 9.95
N THR A 249 -11.03 32.23 10.50
CA THR A 249 -11.01 33.40 11.39
C THR A 249 -10.98 34.72 10.61
N ILE A 250 -10.62 34.66 9.31
CA ILE A 250 -10.56 35.79 8.42
C ILE A 250 -11.96 36.18 7.92
N LYS A 251 -12.29 37.46 7.94
CA LYS A 251 -13.58 37.93 7.42
C LYS A 251 -13.72 37.59 5.93
N ASN A 252 -14.84 37.05 5.54
CA ASN A 252 -15.24 36.60 4.20
C ASN A 252 -14.60 35.26 3.73
N ALA A 253 -13.55 34.73 4.37
CA ALA A 253 -12.96 33.45 3.99
C ALA A 253 -14.00 32.31 3.98
N HIS A 254 -14.92 32.32 4.90
CA HIS A 254 -16.04 31.40 4.98
C HIS A 254 -16.91 31.45 3.71
N GLN A 255 -17.29 32.66 3.25
CA GLN A 255 -18.15 32.83 2.07
C GLN A 255 -17.42 32.52 0.76
N ASP A 256 -16.15 32.87 0.67
CA ASP A 256 -15.33 32.58 -0.53
C ASP A 256 -15.17 31.07 -0.74
N GLY A 257 -14.89 30.32 0.31
CA GLY A 257 -14.80 28.87 0.26
C GLY A 257 -16.13 28.22 -0.13
N LEU A 258 -17.24 28.69 0.42
CA LEU A 258 -18.58 28.17 0.06
C LEU A 258 -18.96 28.43 -1.40
N ALA A 259 -18.61 29.61 -1.95
CA ALA A 259 -18.91 29.95 -3.32
C ALA A 259 -18.14 29.07 -4.33
N GLU A 260 -16.89 28.76 -4.04
CA GLU A 260 -16.07 27.84 -4.84
C GLU A 260 -16.67 26.43 -4.85
N GLN A 261 -17.04 25.90 -3.69
CA GLN A 261 -17.68 24.59 -3.54
C GLN A 261 -19.01 24.53 -4.27
N GLU A 262 -19.86 25.56 -4.13
CA GLU A 262 -21.18 25.61 -4.79
C GLU A 262 -21.05 25.57 -6.31
N ALA A 263 -20.11 26.31 -6.88
CA ALA A 263 -19.86 26.33 -8.31
C ALA A 263 -19.45 24.95 -8.89
N PHE A 264 -18.76 24.15 -8.10
CA PHE A 264 -18.39 22.79 -8.46
C PHE A 264 -19.56 21.82 -8.30
N TYR A 265 -20.25 21.83 -7.16
CA TYR A 265 -21.38 20.91 -6.90
C TYR A 265 -22.48 21.02 -7.94
N ALA A 266 -22.74 22.26 -8.40
CA ALA A 266 -23.74 22.51 -9.46
C ALA A 266 -23.40 21.86 -10.82
N LYS A 267 -22.12 21.55 -11.08
CA LYS A 267 -21.67 20.95 -12.36
C LYS A 267 -21.66 19.41 -12.31
N CYS A 268 -21.53 18.81 -11.13
CA CYS A 268 -21.45 17.37 -10.97
C CYS A 268 -22.84 16.74 -11.18
N PRO A 269 -23.01 15.75 -12.08
CA PRO A 269 -24.28 15.03 -12.21
C PRO A 269 -24.55 14.12 -11.00
N ARG A 270 -23.50 13.66 -10.32
CA ARG A 270 -23.58 12.81 -9.13
C ARG A 270 -22.54 13.27 -8.08
N LEU A 271 -22.96 13.36 -6.83
CA LEU A 271 -22.11 13.56 -5.67
C LEU A 271 -22.79 12.93 -4.44
N ASP A 272 -22.14 11.98 -3.80
CA ASP A 272 -22.70 11.21 -2.70
C ASP A 272 -22.03 11.55 -1.35
N GLY A 273 -20.80 12.05 -1.37
CA GLY A 273 -20.08 12.39 -0.16
C GLY A 273 -19.05 13.51 -0.34
N VAL A 274 -18.95 14.36 0.68
CA VAL A 274 -17.90 15.38 0.80
C VAL A 274 -17.12 15.09 2.06
N PHE A 275 -15.83 14.84 1.91
CA PHE A 275 -14.91 14.60 3.00
C PHE A 275 -14.01 15.83 3.21
N VAL A 276 -14.08 16.42 4.39
CA VAL A 276 -13.25 17.57 4.79
C VAL A 276 -12.25 17.11 5.85
N PRO A 277 -10.93 17.15 5.57
CA PRO A 277 -9.93 16.86 6.59
C PRO A 277 -9.93 17.97 7.65
N GLY A 278 -9.80 17.56 8.92
CA GLY A 278 -9.83 18.51 10.04
C GLY A 278 -8.58 19.38 10.12
N GLY A 279 -7.41 18.78 9.92
CA GLY A 279 -6.14 19.49 10.08
C GLY A 279 -4.97 18.93 9.27
N ASP A 280 -5.25 18.11 8.25
CA ASP A 280 -4.21 17.62 7.35
C ASP A 280 -4.70 17.52 5.87
N PRO A 281 -4.63 18.62 5.09
CA PRO A 281 -4.25 19.96 5.48
C PRO A 281 -5.37 20.70 6.21
N GLY A 282 -5.00 21.74 6.95
CA GLY A 282 -5.91 22.66 7.61
C GLY A 282 -5.46 22.95 9.05
N GLU A 283 -5.74 24.16 9.50
CA GLU A 283 -5.38 24.61 10.86
C GLU A 283 -6.62 25.10 11.63
N ASN A 284 -7.79 25.05 10.99
CA ASN A 284 -9.01 25.58 11.56
C ASN A 284 -9.42 24.82 12.85
N HIS A 285 -9.69 25.60 13.88
CA HIS A 285 -10.24 25.03 15.11
C HIS A 285 -11.69 24.53 14.86
N PRO A 286 -12.12 23.39 15.46
CA PRO A 286 -13.47 22.86 15.29
C PRO A 286 -14.60 23.88 15.54
N SER A 287 -14.41 24.83 16.46
CA SER A 287 -15.40 25.90 16.69
C SER A 287 -15.67 26.81 15.49
N LYS A 288 -14.76 26.84 14.50
CA LYS A 288 -14.91 27.55 13.23
C LYS A 288 -15.27 26.61 12.10
N LEU A 289 -14.68 25.42 12.13
CA LEU A 289 -14.91 24.39 11.11
C LEU A 289 -16.34 23.88 11.11
N MET A 290 -16.92 23.54 12.29
CA MET A 290 -18.25 22.95 12.36
C MET A 290 -19.36 23.87 11.82
N PRO A 291 -19.42 25.19 12.12
CA PRO A 291 -20.36 26.11 11.47
C PRO A 291 -20.15 26.19 9.94
N TYR A 292 -18.90 26.22 9.46
CA TYR A 292 -18.61 26.18 8.02
C TYR A 292 -19.15 24.91 7.35
N LEU A 293 -18.93 23.74 7.94
CA LEU A 293 -19.44 22.46 7.43
C LEU A 293 -20.98 22.39 7.41
N LYS A 294 -21.64 23.04 8.37
CA LYS A 294 -23.09 23.18 8.36
C LYS A 294 -23.56 23.96 7.13
N ASP A 295 -23.00 25.13 6.90
CA ASP A 295 -23.36 25.97 5.74
C ASP A 295 -23.00 25.26 4.42
N LEU A 296 -21.89 24.53 4.38
CA LEU A 296 -21.49 23.69 3.25
C LEU A 296 -22.52 22.59 2.96
N SER A 297 -23.07 21.98 4.01
CA SER A 297 -24.11 20.96 3.85
C SER A 297 -25.40 21.52 3.24
N GLU A 298 -25.78 22.76 3.61
CA GLU A 298 -26.93 23.44 3.03
C GLU A 298 -26.76 23.72 1.55
N ILE A 299 -25.56 24.09 1.12
CA ILE A 299 -25.20 24.28 -0.30
C ILE A 299 -25.18 22.95 -1.03
N LEU A 300 -24.55 21.92 -0.45
CA LEU A 300 -24.49 20.58 -1.04
C LEU A 300 -25.90 20.02 -1.33
N HIS A 301 -26.80 20.14 -0.37
CA HIS A 301 -28.15 19.62 -0.47
C HIS A 301 -29.04 20.34 -1.49
N LYS A 302 -28.70 21.56 -1.95
CA LYS A 302 -29.40 22.22 -3.08
C LYS A 302 -29.29 21.40 -4.37
N TYR A 303 -28.16 20.74 -4.60
CA TYR A 303 -27.85 20.00 -5.80
C TYR A 303 -27.89 18.49 -5.60
N HIS A 304 -27.46 18.02 -4.43
CA HIS A 304 -27.29 16.59 -4.07
C HIS A 304 -27.95 16.31 -2.71
N PRO A 305 -29.28 16.20 -2.67
CA PRO A 305 -30.04 16.14 -1.39
C PRO A 305 -29.74 14.91 -0.53
N ASN A 306 -29.15 13.84 -1.10
CA ASN A 306 -28.80 12.62 -0.39
C ASN A 306 -27.31 12.53 -0.02
N ALA A 307 -26.48 13.49 -0.44
CA ALA A 307 -25.06 13.51 -0.15
C ALA A 307 -24.78 13.79 1.33
N GLY A 308 -23.67 13.26 1.83
CA GLY A 308 -23.26 13.42 3.24
C GLY A 308 -21.99 14.25 3.40
N ILE A 309 -21.93 15.04 4.48
CA ILE A 309 -20.67 15.69 4.92
C ILE A 309 -19.97 14.75 5.91
N TRP A 310 -18.66 14.61 5.71
CA TRP A 310 -17.76 13.83 6.54
C TRP A 310 -16.56 14.66 6.96
N VAL A 311 -16.03 14.41 8.16
CA VAL A 311 -14.89 15.14 8.69
C VAL A 311 -13.92 14.19 9.38
N SER A 312 -12.61 14.43 9.25
CA SER A 312 -11.60 13.68 10.02
C SER A 312 -11.05 14.51 11.17
N LEU A 313 -10.46 13.81 12.14
CA LEU A 313 -9.71 14.42 13.24
C LEU A 313 -8.20 14.48 12.94
N GLN A 314 -7.82 14.29 11.67
CA GLN A 314 -6.42 14.35 11.25
C GLN A 314 -5.76 15.65 11.69
N GLY A 315 -4.61 15.55 12.34
CA GLY A 315 -3.85 16.71 12.79
C GLY A 315 -4.44 17.47 14.00
N PHE A 316 -5.56 17.03 14.56
CA PHE A 316 -6.10 17.64 15.78
C PHE A 316 -5.25 17.28 17.00
N ASN A 317 -4.97 18.28 17.83
CA ASN A 317 -4.45 18.06 19.16
C ASN A 317 -5.57 17.62 20.14
N LYS A 318 -5.23 17.27 21.37
CA LYS A 318 -6.17 16.78 22.38
C LYS A 318 -7.34 17.75 22.62
N GLU A 319 -7.05 19.05 22.74
CA GLU A 319 -8.09 20.08 22.96
C GLU A 319 -9.12 20.13 21.82
N LYS A 320 -8.64 20.12 20.56
CA LYS A 320 -9.52 20.10 19.38
C LYS A 320 -10.36 18.82 19.32
N VAL A 321 -9.78 17.65 19.66
CA VAL A 321 -10.50 16.37 19.73
C VAL A 321 -11.60 16.40 20.79
N GLU A 322 -11.28 16.87 22.01
CA GLU A 322 -12.27 17.01 23.10
C GLU A 322 -13.37 17.99 22.71
N TYR A 323 -13.04 19.13 22.13
CA TYR A 323 -14.04 20.08 21.64
C TYR A 323 -14.98 19.45 20.61
N PHE A 324 -14.42 18.75 19.64
CA PHE A 324 -15.17 18.11 18.57
C PHE A 324 -16.22 17.10 19.11
N PHE A 325 -15.81 16.16 19.96
CA PHE A 325 -16.73 15.17 20.50
C PHE A 325 -17.73 15.78 21.47
N ASN A 326 -17.37 16.81 22.25
CA ASN A 326 -18.31 17.57 23.07
C ASN A 326 -19.37 18.25 22.21
N TYR A 327 -18.97 18.83 21.07
CA TYR A 327 -19.92 19.43 20.12
C TYR A 327 -20.88 18.38 19.56
N LEU A 328 -20.41 17.22 19.14
CA LEU A 328 -21.27 16.15 18.63
C LEU A 328 -22.27 15.65 19.69
N ASN A 329 -21.86 15.57 20.94
CA ASN A 329 -22.73 15.13 22.05
C ASN A 329 -23.78 16.18 22.45
N SER A 330 -23.44 17.47 22.40
CA SER A 330 -24.34 18.55 22.79
C SER A 330 -25.30 18.98 21.67
N GLU A 331 -24.76 19.19 20.46
CA GLU A 331 -25.53 19.72 19.34
C GLU A 331 -26.18 18.62 18.47
N SER A 332 -25.62 17.43 18.48
CA SER A 332 -26.11 16.27 17.73
C SER A 332 -26.50 16.59 16.26
N PRO A 333 -25.64 17.22 15.45
CA PRO A 333 -25.99 17.76 14.15
C PRO A 333 -26.48 16.68 13.17
N ASP A 334 -27.63 16.91 12.52
CA ASP A 334 -28.20 15.98 11.52
C ASP A 334 -27.55 16.09 10.14
N TRP A 335 -26.86 17.19 9.86
CA TRP A 335 -26.15 17.43 8.62
C TRP A 335 -24.83 16.65 8.51
N LEU A 336 -24.23 16.25 9.63
CA LEU A 336 -23.01 15.44 9.63
C LEU A 336 -23.36 13.97 9.45
N LYS A 337 -22.79 13.32 8.44
CA LYS A 337 -23.02 11.91 8.16
C LYS A 337 -22.10 10.99 8.97
N GLY A 338 -20.84 11.38 9.14
CA GLY A 338 -19.87 10.55 9.84
C GLY A 338 -18.50 11.19 10.02
N VAL A 339 -17.63 10.42 10.66
CA VAL A 339 -16.24 10.75 10.93
C VAL A 339 -15.33 9.82 10.13
N VAL A 340 -14.18 10.35 9.70
CA VAL A 340 -13.18 9.63 8.92
C VAL A 340 -11.92 9.46 9.76
N TYR A 341 -11.55 8.22 10.00
CA TYR A 341 -10.26 7.86 10.61
C TYR A 341 -9.20 7.65 9.53
N GLY A 342 -8.06 8.30 9.65
CA GLY A 342 -6.96 8.22 8.70
C GLY A 342 -5.60 8.53 9.31
N PRO A 343 -4.58 8.71 8.48
CA PRO A 343 -3.24 9.10 8.95
C PRO A 343 -3.31 10.35 9.85
N SER A 344 -2.53 10.38 10.93
CA SER A 344 -2.52 11.50 11.89
C SER A 344 -3.82 11.72 12.67
N SER A 345 -4.74 10.76 12.69
CA SER A 345 -5.93 10.75 13.54
C SER A 345 -5.60 10.22 14.95
N PRO A 346 -6.45 10.46 15.96
CA PRO A 346 -6.40 9.70 17.22
C PRO A 346 -6.57 8.19 16.97
N PRO A 347 -6.21 7.31 17.92
CA PRO A 347 -6.39 5.86 17.75
C PRO A 347 -7.82 5.47 17.36
N ILE A 348 -7.97 4.54 16.41
CA ILE A 348 -9.26 4.17 15.81
C ILE A 348 -10.28 3.66 16.83
N GLU A 349 -9.81 2.91 17.83
CA GLU A 349 -10.64 2.41 18.94
C GLU A 349 -11.21 3.57 19.75
N LEU A 350 -10.37 4.57 20.05
CA LEU A 350 -10.78 5.76 20.80
C LEU A 350 -11.79 6.59 20.02
N GLU A 351 -11.57 6.82 18.73
CA GLU A 351 -12.53 7.51 17.88
C GLU A 351 -13.88 6.77 17.86
N ARG A 352 -13.87 5.46 17.67
CA ARG A 352 -15.08 4.65 17.65
C ARG A 352 -15.83 4.68 18.99
N GLU A 353 -15.10 4.63 20.12
CA GLU A 353 -15.67 4.70 21.47
C GLU A 353 -16.34 6.05 21.75
N MET A 354 -15.68 7.15 21.35
CA MET A 354 -16.18 8.51 21.58
C MET A 354 -17.28 8.93 20.61
N LEU A 355 -17.36 8.31 19.43
CA LEU A 355 -18.30 8.69 18.38
C LEU A 355 -19.72 8.21 18.71
N PRO A 356 -20.73 9.13 18.83
CA PRO A 356 -22.11 8.74 19.05
C PRO A 356 -22.62 7.79 17.95
N LYS A 357 -23.38 6.76 18.32
CA LYS A 357 -23.87 5.68 17.42
C LYS A 357 -24.70 6.17 16.22
N LYS A 358 -25.19 7.40 16.27
CA LYS A 358 -25.90 8.05 15.18
C LYS A 358 -25.00 8.26 13.95
N TYR A 359 -23.71 8.48 14.15
CA TYR A 359 -22.77 8.80 13.09
C TYR A 359 -22.02 7.57 12.62
N LEU A 360 -21.77 7.51 11.31
CA LEU A 360 -20.96 6.47 10.72
C LEU A 360 -19.48 6.78 10.94
N HIS A 361 -18.67 5.73 10.96
CA HIS A 361 -17.21 5.81 11.08
C HIS A 361 -16.60 5.19 9.82
N ARG A 362 -15.89 5.99 9.03
CA ARG A 362 -15.24 5.55 7.79
C ARG A 362 -13.74 5.41 8.00
N PHE A 363 -13.16 4.31 7.55
CA PHE A 363 -11.72 4.13 7.52
C PHE A 363 -11.11 4.74 6.24
N TYR A 364 -9.99 5.43 6.40
CA TYR A 364 -9.19 6.06 5.35
C TYR A 364 -7.74 5.56 5.43
N PRO A 365 -7.50 4.23 5.21
CA PRO A 365 -6.17 3.65 5.34
C PRO A 365 -5.25 4.12 4.22
N ASP A 366 -4.02 4.45 4.58
CA ASP A 366 -2.96 4.76 3.62
C ASP A 366 -2.38 3.46 3.07
N ILE A 367 -2.67 3.15 1.81
CA ILE A 367 -2.20 1.94 1.10
C ILE A 367 -1.12 2.26 0.06
N THR A 368 -0.68 3.50 -0.02
CA THR A 368 0.17 4.01 -1.10
C THR A 368 1.62 4.26 -0.66
N HIS A 369 1.82 4.77 0.55
CA HIS A 369 3.14 5.10 1.05
C HIS A 369 3.80 3.91 1.74
N THR A 370 5.13 3.87 1.70
CA THR A 370 5.94 2.82 2.33
C THR A 370 6.76 3.32 3.51
N VAL A 371 7.01 4.62 3.57
CA VAL A 371 7.69 5.34 4.65
C VAL A 371 6.93 6.62 4.94
N ARG A 372 7.04 7.15 6.15
CA ARG A 372 6.33 8.38 6.58
C ARG A 372 4.82 8.28 6.33
N CYS A 373 4.24 7.17 6.70
CA CYS A 373 2.85 6.86 6.40
C CYS A 373 2.12 6.28 7.63
N HIS A 374 0.86 5.99 7.44
CA HIS A 374 0.01 5.35 8.42
C HIS A 374 0.47 3.91 8.74
N TYR A 375 0.90 3.18 7.69
CA TYR A 375 1.35 1.80 7.79
C TYR A 375 2.66 1.62 7.02
N PRO A 376 3.81 1.89 7.67
CA PRO A 376 5.11 1.65 7.04
C PRO A 376 5.31 0.15 6.80
N VAL A 377 6.17 -0.18 5.84
CA VAL A 377 6.55 -1.56 5.58
C VAL A 377 7.24 -2.13 6.81
N ASP A 378 6.68 -3.20 7.36
CA ASP A 378 7.24 -3.85 8.53
C ASP A 378 8.54 -4.60 8.19
N ASN A 379 9.49 -4.59 9.12
CA ASN A 379 10.78 -5.27 9.01
C ASN A 379 11.57 -4.98 7.70
N TRP A 380 11.44 -3.77 7.17
CA TRP A 380 12.02 -3.37 5.89
C TRP A 380 13.52 -3.10 5.99
N ASP A 381 14.30 -3.61 5.02
CA ASP A 381 15.73 -3.29 4.94
C ASP A 381 15.93 -1.81 4.58
N GLN A 382 16.90 -1.17 5.24
CA GLN A 382 17.25 0.23 4.96
C GLN A 382 17.60 0.49 3.50
N ALA A 383 18.19 -0.48 2.80
CA ALA A 383 18.54 -0.34 1.40
C ALA A 383 17.33 -0.01 0.52
N TYR A 384 16.18 -0.65 0.76
CA TYR A 384 14.95 -0.32 0.06
C TYR A 384 14.38 1.03 0.47
N ALA A 385 14.35 1.31 1.77
CA ALA A 385 13.83 2.60 2.26
C ALA A 385 14.61 3.79 1.69
N LEU A 386 15.92 3.67 1.54
CA LEU A 386 16.79 4.72 1.01
C LEU A 386 16.72 4.88 -0.51
N THR A 387 16.38 3.82 -1.25
CA THR A 387 16.45 3.81 -2.72
C THR A 387 15.08 3.86 -3.41
N LEU A 388 13.97 3.58 -2.72
CA LEU A 388 12.64 3.52 -3.34
C LEU A 388 11.81 4.80 -3.16
N GLY A 389 12.19 5.67 -2.25
CA GLY A 389 11.35 6.81 -1.90
C GLY A 389 10.04 6.40 -1.22
N ARG A 390 9.03 7.27 -1.32
CA ARG A 390 7.79 7.17 -0.55
C ARG A 390 6.69 6.38 -1.24
N GLU A 391 6.63 6.40 -2.57
CA GLU A 391 5.53 5.83 -3.36
C GLU A 391 6.04 4.83 -4.42
N PRO A 392 6.76 3.77 -4.03
CA PRO A 392 7.19 2.75 -4.97
C PRO A 392 6.05 1.79 -5.31
N ILE A 393 6.27 0.94 -6.33
CA ILE A 393 5.39 -0.19 -6.63
C ILE A 393 5.33 -1.11 -5.40
N ASN A 394 4.14 -1.22 -4.79
CA ASN A 394 3.96 -1.71 -3.43
C ASN A 394 2.90 -2.82 -3.30
N PRO A 395 3.08 -4.00 -3.91
CA PRO A 395 2.18 -5.13 -3.69
C PRO A 395 2.44 -5.79 -2.32
N GLN A 396 1.50 -5.66 -1.37
CA GLN A 396 1.63 -6.21 -0.02
C GLN A 396 0.35 -6.93 0.45
N PRO A 397 -0.01 -8.05 -0.19
CA PRO A 397 -1.28 -8.71 0.06
C PRO A 397 -1.42 -9.29 1.48
N LEU A 398 -0.35 -9.78 2.10
CA LEU A 398 -0.42 -10.35 3.45
C LEU A 398 -0.49 -9.24 4.51
N MET A 399 0.38 -8.25 4.42
CA MET A 399 0.40 -7.11 5.34
C MET A 399 -0.97 -6.40 5.35
N TYR A 400 -1.50 -6.03 4.19
CA TYR A 400 -2.77 -5.31 4.13
C TYR A 400 -3.97 -6.18 4.51
N THR A 401 -3.92 -7.49 4.32
CA THR A 401 -4.95 -8.39 4.87
C THR A 401 -4.97 -8.37 6.39
N GLN A 402 -3.79 -8.35 7.03
CA GLN A 402 -3.69 -8.25 8.49
C GLN A 402 -4.22 -6.90 8.99
N LEU A 403 -3.81 -5.80 8.35
CA LEU A 403 -4.26 -4.45 8.70
C LEU A 403 -5.77 -4.28 8.51
N PHE A 404 -6.32 -4.78 7.40
CA PHE A 404 -7.76 -4.80 7.17
C PHE A 404 -8.51 -5.46 8.33
N ASN A 405 -8.12 -6.67 8.71
CA ASN A 405 -8.80 -7.43 9.76
C ASN A 405 -8.58 -6.83 11.16
N ARG A 406 -7.45 -6.14 11.39
CA ARG A 406 -7.17 -5.49 12.66
C ARG A 406 -8.06 -4.25 12.87
N ASP A 407 -8.18 -3.39 11.87
CA ASP A 407 -8.68 -2.03 12.05
C ASP A 407 -10.11 -1.82 11.49
N THR A 408 -10.47 -2.42 10.36
CA THR A 408 -11.76 -2.15 9.70
C THR A 408 -12.97 -2.53 10.55
N LYS A 409 -12.82 -3.46 11.47
CA LYS A 409 -13.87 -3.87 12.43
C LYS A 409 -14.42 -2.73 13.31
N TYR A 410 -13.68 -1.63 13.45
CA TYR A 410 -14.12 -0.45 14.21
C TYR A 410 -14.92 0.54 13.35
N THR A 411 -15.11 0.26 12.08
CA THR A 411 -15.69 1.17 11.09
C THR A 411 -16.87 0.57 10.35
N ASP A 412 -17.63 1.41 9.66
CA ASP A 412 -18.77 1.00 8.84
C ASP A 412 -18.38 0.77 7.36
N GLY A 413 -17.10 0.89 7.06
CA GLY A 413 -16.50 0.70 5.74
C GLY A 413 -15.31 1.63 5.51
N PHE A 414 -14.81 1.66 4.29
CA PHE A 414 -13.57 2.35 3.96
C PHE A 414 -13.61 3.02 2.59
N ILE A 415 -12.80 4.07 2.46
CA ILE A 415 -12.26 4.56 1.18
C ILE A 415 -10.77 4.74 1.43
N THR A 416 -9.93 3.98 0.73
CA THR A 416 -8.48 3.99 0.97
C THR A 416 -7.85 5.28 0.47
N TYR A 417 -6.84 5.79 1.20
CA TYR A 417 -5.96 6.81 0.66
C TYR A 417 -5.04 6.19 -0.40
N SER A 418 -4.93 6.85 -1.54
CA SER A 418 -4.08 6.40 -2.64
C SER A 418 -3.62 7.59 -3.50
N ASP A 419 -2.41 7.48 -4.05
CA ASP A 419 -1.74 8.56 -4.80
C ASP A 419 -1.03 8.03 -6.06
N GLY A 420 -1.71 7.19 -6.82
CA GLY A 420 -1.19 6.70 -8.09
C GLY A 420 -1.56 5.26 -8.41
N SER A 421 -0.96 4.74 -9.49
CA SER A 421 -1.23 3.37 -9.97
C SER A 421 -0.35 2.30 -9.32
N HIS A 422 0.67 2.68 -8.55
CA HIS A 422 1.65 1.77 -7.96
C HIS A 422 1.06 0.86 -6.86
N ASP A 423 -0.09 1.19 -6.31
CA ASP A 423 -0.84 0.42 -5.31
C ASP A 423 -2.11 -0.25 -5.86
N ASP A 424 -2.24 -0.40 -7.19
CA ASP A 424 -3.42 -0.97 -7.86
C ASP A 424 -3.88 -2.32 -7.28
N LEU A 425 -2.93 -3.21 -7.02
CA LEU A 425 -3.22 -4.51 -6.41
C LEU A 425 -3.82 -4.37 -5.01
N ASN A 426 -3.35 -3.42 -4.22
CA ASN A 426 -3.83 -3.18 -2.86
C ASN A 426 -5.29 -2.69 -2.86
N LYS A 427 -5.69 -1.87 -3.85
CA LYS A 427 -7.10 -1.46 -4.04
C LYS A 427 -8.00 -2.67 -4.27
N VAL A 428 -7.59 -3.56 -5.17
CA VAL A 428 -8.34 -4.80 -5.46
C VAL A 428 -8.44 -5.68 -4.21
N LEU A 429 -7.35 -5.83 -3.48
CA LEU A 429 -7.32 -6.61 -2.23
C LEU A 429 -8.31 -6.05 -1.21
N TRP A 430 -8.26 -4.74 -0.95
CA TRP A 430 -9.16 -4.07 -0.01
C TRP A 430 -10.62 -4.20 -0.42
N SER A 431 -10.94 -4.05 -1.70
CA SER A 431 -12.30 -4.24 -2.21
C SER A 431 -12.82 -5.65 -1.98
N GLN A 432 -11.99 -6.67 -2.22
CA GLN A 432 -12.37 -8.08 -2.04
C GLN A 432 -12.48 -8.47 -0.56
N LEU A 433 -11.64 -7.92 0.31
CA LEU A 433 -11.75 -8.08 1.77
C LEU A 433 -12.98 -7.34 2.32
N GLY A 434 -13.34 -6.21 1.75
CA GLY A 434 -14.59 -5.49 2.09
C GLY A 434 -15.84 -6.26 1.65
N TRP A 435 -15.71 -7.14 0.67
CA TRP A 435 -16.76 -8.06 0.25
C TRP A 435 -16.90 -9.24 1.23
N ASP A 436 -15.78 -9.87 1.58
CA ASP A 436 -15.67 -10.96 2.55
C ASP A 436 -14.32 -10.83 3.28
N SER A 437 -14.36 -10.40 4.54
CA SER A 437 -13.16 -10.16 5.37
C SER A 437 -12.35 -11.41 5.65
N LYS A 438 -12.93 -12.61 5.43
CA LYS A 438 -12.30 -13.90 5.62
C LYS A 438 -11.76 -14.51 4.33
N LYS A 439 -11.96 -13.85 3.19
CA LYS A 439 -11.49 -14.34 1.90
C LYS A 439 -9.96 -14.50 1.93
N ASN A 440 -9.49 -15.68 1.45
CA ASN A 440 -8.06 -15.95 1.41
C ASN A 440 -7.37 -15.03 0.38
N PRO A 441 -6.30 -14.31 0.74
CA PRO A 441 -5.54 -13.49 -0.20
C PRO A 441 -5.08 -14.27 -1.44
N LYS A 442 -4.76 -15.55 -1.32
CA LYS A 442 -4.39 -16.40 -2.46
C LYS A 442 -5.51 -16.48 -3.51
N ASP A 443 -6.76 -16.59 -3.08
CA ASP A 443 -7.90 -16.65 -4.00
C ASP A 443 -8.14 -15.28 -4.66
N ILE A 444 -7.95 -14.19 -3.90
CA ILE A 444 -8.03 -12.83 -4.44
C ILE A 444 -6.97 -12.61 -5.52
N LEU A 445 -5.72 -12.98 -5.24
CA LEU A 445 -4.63 -12.83 -6.19
C LEU A 445 -4.79 -13.74 -7.41
N HIS A 446 -5.32 -14.94 -7.24
CA HIS A 446 -5.63 -15.81 -8.37
C HIS A 446 -6.72 -15.19 -9.28
N GLU A 447 -7.79 -14.63 -8.71
CA GLU A 447 -8.81 -13.91 -9.49
C GLU A 447 -8.21 -12.67 -10.20
N TYR A 448 -7.32 -11.92 -9.52
CA TYR A 448 -6.62 -10.76 -10.10
C TYR A 448 -5.73 -11.16 -11.28
N THR A 449 -4.85 -12.13 -11.08
CA THR A 449 -3.91 -12.55 -12.12
C THR A 449 -4.59 -13.27 -13.27
N GLN A 450 -5.65 -14.04 -13.02
CA GLN A 450 -6.45 -14.65 -14.08
C GLN A 450 -7.16 -13.59 -14.94
N PHE A 451 -7.72 -12.57 -14.31
CA PHE A 451 -8.42 -11.51 -15.01
C PHE A 451 -7.49 -10.61 -15.83
N PHE A 452 -6.34 -10.21 -15.28
CA PHE A 452 -5.44 -9.26 -15.92
C PHE A 452 -4.35 -9.91 -16.79
N PHE A 453 -3.90 -11.11 -16.46
CA PHE A 453 -2.78 -11.79 -17.14
C PHE A 453 -3.19 -13.07 -17.87
N GLY A 454 -4.39 -13.56 -17.59
CA GLY A 454 -4.94 -14.75 -18.24
C GLY A 454 -4.66 -16.07 -17.51
N PRO A 455 -5.43 -17.12 -17.81
CA PRO A 455 -5.43 -18.37 -17.03
C PRO A 455 -4.14 -19.18 -17.10
N LYS A 456 -3.31 -18.98 -18.13
CA LYS A 456 -2.06 -19.73 -18.32
C LYS A 456 -1.00 -19.41 -17.28
N VAL A 457 -0.96 -18.18 -16.81
CA VAL A 457 0.05 -17.67 -15.87
C VAL A 457 -0.50 -17.39 -14.48
N ALA A 458 -1.82 -17.42 -14.32
CA ALA A 458 -2.52 -16.92 -13.13
C ALA A 458 -1.95 -17.44 -11.81
N GLU A 459 -1.81 -18.75 -11.65
CA GLU A 459 -1.34 -19.34 -10.38
C GLU A 459 0.11 -18.94 -10.07
N LYS A 460 1.00 -19.00 -11.07
CA LYS A 460 2.41 -18.65 -10.89
C LYS A 460 2.62 -17.14 -10.69
N ALA A 461 1.87 -16.32 -11.39
CA ALA A 461 1.91 -14.87 -11.20
C ALA A 461 1.37 -14.47 -9.81
N ALA A 462 0.30 -15.11 -9.31
CA ALA A 462 -0.18 -14.91 -7.96
C ALA A 462 0.88 -15.29 -6.91
N GLN A 463 1.58 -16.42 -7.10
CA GLN A 463 2.71 -16.77 -6.24
C GLN A 463 3.83 -15.73 -6.32
N GLY A 464 4.19 -15.30 -7.53
CA GLY A 464 5.21 -14.27 -7.73
C GLY A 464 4.89 -12.94 -7.05
N ILE A 465 3.62 -12.58 -6.86
CA ILE A 465 3.22 -11.40 -6.09
C ILE A 465 3.51 -11.58 -4.60
N PHE A 466 3.22 -12.74 -4.01
CA PHE A 466 3.63 -13.04 -2.64
C PHE A 466 5.15 -13.05 -2.47
N ASP A 467 5.86 -13.55 -3.48
CA ASP A 467 7.33 -13.57 -3.46
C ASP A 467 7.90 -12.14 -3.51
N LEU A 468 7.26 -11.21 -4.25
CA LEU A 468 7.62 -9.78 -4.21
C LEU A 468 7.38 -9.14 -2.83
N GLU A 469 6.29 -9.46 -2.15
CA GLU A 469 6.08 -8.99 -0.77
C GLU A 469 7.18 -9.53 0.15
N LYS A 470 7.48 -10.84 0.05
CA LYS A 470 8.54 -11.49 0.84
C LYS A 470 9.94 -10.90 0.57
N ASN A 471 10.22 -10.38 -0.61
CA ASN A 471 11.49 -9.73 -0.91
C ASN A 471 11.78 -8.54 0.03
N TRP A 472 10.75 -7.92 0.59
CA TRP A 472 10.87 -6.77 1.48
C TRP A 472 10.86 -7.12 2.97
N ASP A 473 10.79 -8.39 3.33
CA ASP A 473 10.80 -8.84 4.72
C ASP A 473 12.22 -9.25 5.17
N GLY A 474 12.77 -8.54 6.14
CA GLY A 474 14.06 -8.82 6.76
C GLY A 474 15.29 -8.37 5.96
N PRO A 475 16.49 -8.77 6.42
CA PRO A 475 17.75 -8.39 5.79
C PRO A 475 17.86 -8.88 4.36
N ILE A 476 18.07 -7.95 3.44
CA ILE A 476 18.10 -8.23 1.99
C ILE A 476 19.22 -9.19 1.60
N LEU A 477 20.37 -9.15 2.28
CA LEU A 477 21.50 -10.03 1.98
C LEU A 477 21.29 -11.49 2.42
N GLU A 478 20.37 -11.71 3.35
CA GLU A 478 19.99 -13.04 3.83
C GLU A 478 18.81 -13.63 3.03
N ASN A 479 18.17 -12.82 2.16
CA ASN A 479 17.00 -13.22 1.40
C ASN A 479 17.38 -13.83 0.05
N GLU A 480 17.60 -15.14 0.03
CA GLU A 480 17.93 -15.89 -1.20
C GLU A 480 16.78 -15.91 -2.21
N SER A 481 15.52 -15.71 -1.79
CA SER A 481 14.35 -15.78 -2.67
C SER A 481 14.26 -14.65 -3.70
N ILE A 482 14.99 -13.55 -3.53
CA ILE A 482 14.96 -12.39 -4.46
C ILE A 482 15.35 -12.80 -5.89
N LYS A 483 16.42 -13.59 -6.03
CA LYS A 483 16.88 -14.07 -7.35
C LYS A 483 15.93 -15.11 -7.96
N GLU A 484 15.30 -15.93 -7.13
CA GLU A 484 14.27 -16.89 -7.56
C GLU A 484 13.02 -16.17 -8.04
N THR A 485 12.59 -15.13 -7.31
CA THR A 485 11.48 -14.25 -7.69
C THR A 485 11.72 -13.62 -9.06
N LEU A 486 12.87 -13.01 -9.28
CA LEU A 486 13.23 -12.46 -10.58
C LEU A 486 13.22 -13.52 -11.69
N SER A 487 13.79 -14.70 -11.42
CA SER A 487 13.82 -15.81 -12.38
C SER A 487 12.42 -16.28 -12.77
N LEU A 488 11.49 -16.32 -11.81
CA LEU A 488 10.09 -16.64 -12.06
C LEU A 488 9.43 -15.62 -13.00
N TRP A 489 9.53 -14.32 -12.69
CA TRP A 489 8.92 -13.26 -13.52
C TRP A 489 9.50 -13.25 -14.94
N LYS A 490 10.81 -13.38 -15.10
CA LYS A 490 11.47 -13.51 -16.41
C LYS A 490 10.96 -14.72 -17.19
N SER A 491 10.91 -15.89 -16.56
CA SER A 491 10.44 -17.11 -17.22
C SER A 491 8.97 -17.00 -17.66
N LEU A 492 8.13 -16.34 -16.87
CA LEU A 492 6.72 -16.12 -17.23
C LEU A 492 6.59 -15.19 -18.44
N GLU A 493 7.37 -14.10 -18.50
CA GLU A 493 7.34 -13.16 -19.61
C GLU A 493 7.92 -13.78 -20.88
N ASP A 494 9.06 -14.46 -20.80
CA ASP A 494 9.70 -15.13 -21.94
C ASP A 494 8.75 -16.13 -22.63
N ASN A 495 7.95 -16.83 -21.84
CA ASN A 495 6.95 -17.78 -22.35
C ASN A 495 5.63 -17.13 -22.78
N ASN A 496 5.39 -15.86 -22.43
CA ASN A 496 4.15 -15.12 -22.72
C ASN A 496 4.50 -13.64 -23.03
N PRO A 497 5.17 -13.35 -24.12
CA PRO A 497 5.74 -12.02 -24.42
C PRO A 497 4.71 -10.90 -24.53
N ASP A 498 3.45 -11.22 -24.83
CA ASP A 498 2.36 -10.23 -24.85
C ASP A 498 2.10 -9.55 -23.51
N LEU A 499 2.51 -10.19 -22.39
CA LEU A 499 2.40 -9.64 -21.05
C LEU A 499 3.23 -8.37 -20.87
N ALA A 500 4.34 -8.23 -21.60
CA ALA A 500 5.19 -7.03 -21.58
C ALA A 500 4.44 -5.75 -22.02
N ASN A 501 3.24 -5.86 -22.63
CA ASN A 501 2.38 -4.74 -23.00
C ASN A 501 1.34 -4.40 -21.91
N ASN A 502 1.26 -5.17 -20.85
CA ASN A 502 0.32 -4.94 -19.74
C ASN A 502 1.00 -4.12 -18.64
N TRP A 503 0.50 -2.92 -18.35
CA TRP A 503 1.12 -2.01 -17.37
C TRP A 503 1.20 -2.58 -15.95
N ARG A 504 0.23 -3.40 -15.54
CA ARG A 504 0.30 -4.09 -14.22
C ARG A 504 1.43 -5.11 -14.18
N TRP A 505 1.63 -5.81 -15.29
CA TRP A 505 2.77 -6.71 -15.44
C TRP A 505 4.10 -5.96 -15.42
N GLN A 506 4.16 -4.84 -16.16
CA GLN A 506 5.35 -3.98 -16.21
C GLN A 506 5.76 -3.50 -14.80
N GLN A 507 4.80 -3.12 -13.95
CA GLN A 507 5.08 -2.74 -12.57
C GLN A 507 5.70 -3.90 -11.78
N LEU A 508 5.09 -5.08 -11.81
CA LEU A 508 5.51 -6.23 -11.01
C LEU A 508 6.89 -6.76 -11.42
N ILE A 509 7.15 -6.88 -12.72
CA ILE A 509 8.47 -7.33 -13.19
C ILE A 509 9.56 -6.26 -12.99
N MET A 510 9.25 -4.98 -13.14
CA MET A 510 10.16 -3.87 -12.81
C MET A 510 10.58 -3.97 -11.35
N ARG A 511 9.64 -4.23 -10.44
CA ARG A 511 9.90 -4.43 -9.04
C ARG A 511 10.84 -5.62 -8.79
N ALA A 512 10.66 -6.75 -9.49
CA ALA A 512 11.55 -7.90 -9.36
C ALA A 512 13.00 -7.60 -9.80
N TYR A 513 13.16 -6.86 -10.89
CA TYR A 513 14.49 -6.40 -11.34
C TYR A 513 15.12 -5.42 -10.35
N TYR A 514 14.31 -4.50 -9.81
CA TYR A 514 14.75 -3.52 -8.83
C TYR A 514 15.28 -4.18 -7.57
N ASP A 515 14.53 -5.10 -6.99
CA ASP A 515 14.89 -5.82 -5.77
C ASP A 515 16.23 -6.56 -5.95
N ALA A 516 16.40 -7.24 -7.08
CA ALA A 516 17.64 -7.96 -7.38
C ALA A 516 18.85 -7.04 -7.59
N TYR A 517 18.65 -5.90 -8.23
CA TYR A 517 19.70 -4.89 -8.41
C TYR A 517 20.16 -4.31 -7.07
N ILE A 518 19.23 -3.94 -6.20
CA ILE A 518 19.56 -3.39 -4.87
C ILE A 518 20.27 -4.42 -4.01
N GLN A 519 19.88 -5.71 -4.08
CA GLN A 519 20.61 -6.77 -3.37
C GLN A 519 22.08 -6.87 -3.81
N ASP A 520 22.32 -6.87 -5.11
CA ASP A 520 23.70 -6.95 -5.65
C ASP A 520 24.51 -5.70 -5.26
N ARG A 521 23.92 -4.50 -5.35
CA ARG A 521 24.57 -3.26 -4.94
C ARG A 521 24.92 -3.27 -3.45
N LEU A 522 23.96 -3.64 -2.61
CA LEU A 522 24.18 -3.67 -1.16
C LEU A 522 25.34 -4.60 -0.80
N ALA A 523 25.39 -5.80 -1.40
CA ALA A 523 26.50 -6.74 -1.19
C ALA A 523 27.85 -6.12 -1.57
N TYR A 524 27.90 -5.45 -2.71
CA TYR A 524 29.11 -4.81 -3.22
C TYR A 524 29.52 -3.62 -2.36
N GLU A 525 28.61 -2.71 -2.06
CA GLU A 525 28.89 -1.48 -1.33
C GLU A 525 29.25 -1.74 0.14
N LYS A 526 28.61 -2.73 0.80
CA LYS A 526 29.02 -3.18 2.15
C LYS A 526 30.44 -3.75 2.16
N ARG A 527 30.82 -4.48 1.12
CA ARG A 527 32.19 -4.97 1.01
C ARG A 527 33.20 -3.83 0.89
N LEU A 528 32.95 -2.86 0.00
CA LEU A 528 33.81 -1.68 -0.14
C LEU A 528 33.93 -0.88 1.16
N GLU A 529 32.84 -0.76 1.89
CA GLU A 529 32.83 -0.09 3.20
C GLU A 529 33.71 -0.83 4.21
N ALA A 530 33.57 -2.16 4.32
CA ALA A 530 34.40 -2.96 5.22
C ALA A 530 35.89 -2.84 4.88
N GLU A 531 36.24 -2.93 3.59
CA GLU A 531 37.62 -2.78 3.11
C GLU A 531 38.17 -1.36 3.37
N ALA A 532 37.32 -0.31 3.27
CA ALA A 532 37.72 1.06 3.62
C ALA A 532 37.98 1.21 5.12
N TYR A 533 37.20 0.58 5.98
CA TYR A 533 37.44 0.57 7.42
C TYR A 533 38.73 -0.19 7.79
N GLU A 534 39.09 -1.28 7.07
CA GLU A 534 40.38 -1.96 7.23
C GLU A 534 41.57 -1.04 6.87
N ILE A 535 41.41 -0.15 5.90
CA ILE A 535 42.43 0.89 5.60
C ILE A 535 42.51 1.90 6.73
N LEU A 536 41.41 2.35 7.29
CA LEU A 536 41.38 3.27 8.43
C LEU A 536 41.98 2.65 9.69
N ASP A 537 41.93 1.31 9.86
CA ASP A 537 42.58 0.62 10.96
C ASP A 537 44.10 0.79 10.95
N GLN A 538 44.67 1.08 9.79
CA GLN A 538 46.08 1.32 9.62
C GLN A 538 46.50 2.79 9.79
N ALA A 539 45.57 3.69 10.18
CA ALA A 539 45.81 5.14 10.26
C ALA A 539 47.00 5.52 11.13
N ASN A 540 47.22 4.78 12.25
CA ASN A 540 48.38 5.03 13.11
C ASN A 540 49.72 4.74 12.41
N ALA A 541 49.75 3.85 11.43
CA ALA A 541 50.99 3.50 10.66
C ALA A 541 51.15 4.35 9.39
N LEU A 542 50.03 4.66 8.73
CA LEU A 542 50.00 5.37 7.46
C LEU A 542 50.02 6.91 7.64
N GLY A 543 49.58 7.40 8.79
CA GLY A 543 49.18 8.79 9.01
C GLY A 543 47.73 9.03 8.64
N ALA A 544 47.06 9.93 9.37
CA ALA A 544 45.63 10.19 9.22
C ALA A 544 45.24 10.61 7.81
N ASP A 545 45.92 11.60 7.24
CA ASP A 545 45.60 12.14 5.91
C ASP A 545 45.71 11.08 4.79
N LYS A 546 46.72 10.22 4.86
CA LYS A 546 46.87 9.15 3.86
C LYS A 546 45.79 8.08 4.06
N ALA A 547 45.53 7.64 5.27
CA ALA A 547 44.48 6.66 5.54
C ALA A 547 43.11 7.15 5.08
N MET A 548 42.77 8.40 5.32
CA MET A 548 41.52 9.02 4.83
C MET A 548 41.44 9.04 3.30
N SER A 549 42.53 9.46 2.64
CA SER A 549 42.58 9.48 1.17
C SER A 549 42.42 8.10 0.55
N ASP A 550 43.16 7.09 1.06
CA ASP A 550 43.10 5.73 0.53
C ASP A 550 41.71 5.08 0.79
N ALA A 551 41.12 5.34 1.96
CA ALA A 551 39.79 4.84 2.29
C ALA A 551 38.68 5.44 1.41
N LEU A 552 38.74 6.77 1.13
CA LEU A 552 37.80 7.40 0.20
C LEU A 552 37.95 6.90 -1.24
N GLU A 553 39.18 6.80 -1.73
CA GLU A 553 39.45 6.22 -3.06
C GLU A 553 38.85 4.81 -3.18
N HIS A 554 38.94 4.02 -2.09
CA HIS A 554 38.43 2.66 -2.09
C HIS A 554 36.91 2.60 -2.04
N ILE A 555 36.29 3.29 -1.11
CA ILE A 555 34.81 3.24 -0.93
C ILE A 555 34.06 3.88 -2.11
N ASN A 556 34.66 4.90 -2.75
CA ASN A 556 34.08 5.58 -3.91
C ASN A 556 34.16 4.77 -5.22
N LYS A 557 34.77 3.58 -5.22
CA LYS A 557 34.60 2.61 -6.31
C LYS A 557 33.15 2.25 -6.56
N ALA A 558 32.28 2.40 -5.54
CA ALA A 558 30.84 2.28 -5.67
C ALA A 558 30.25 3.15 -6.81
N ASP A 559 30.86 4.31 -7.10
CA ASP A 559 30.41 5.24 -8.15
C ASP A 559 31.09 5.02 -9.50
N THR A 560 32.21 4.32 -9.54
CA THR A 560 33.05 4.15 -10.75
C THR A 560 33.14 2.71 -11.27
N GLU A 561 33.01 1.72 -10.40
CA GLU A 561 33.04 0.30 -10.71
C GLU A 561 31.67 -0.33 -10.47
N LEU A 562 30.71 0.01 -11.34
CA LEU A 562 29.29 -0.33 -11.17
C LEU A 562 29.03 -1.83 -11.37
N VAL A 563 28.13 -2.41 -10.54
CA VAL A 563 27.73 -3.82 -10.62
C VAL A 563 26.34 -4.00 -11.22
N SER A 564 26.04 -5.18 -11.78
CA SER A 564 24.70 -5.61 -12.23
C SER A 564 23.95 -4.57 -13.09
N GLN A 565 24.70 -3.90 -14.01
CA GLN A 565 24.13 -2.84 -14.85
C GLN A 565 23.04 -3.34 -15.79
N ASP A 566 23.08 -4.61 -16.19
CA ASP A 566 22.03 -5.26 -16.96
C ASP A 566 20.68 -5.29 -16.21
N LEU A 567 20.69 -5.47 -14.89
CA LEU A 567 19.46 -5.39 -14.07
C LEU A 567 18.95 -3.95 -14.00
N LYS A 568 19.85 -2.99 -13.80
CA LYS A 568 19.51 -1.56 -13.78
C LYS A 568 18.90 -1.11 -15.11
N GLU A 569 19.52 -1.48 -16.23
CA GLU A 569 19.02 -1.19 -17.58
C GLU A 569 17.59 -1.71 -17.76
N LYS A 570 17.26 -2.89 -17.24
CA LYS A 570 15.90 -3.42 -17.25
C LYS A 570 14.91 -2.60 -16.41
N VAL A 571 15.32 -2.14 -15.25
CA VAL A 571 14.48 -1.22 -14.43
C VAL A 571 14.15 0.04 -15.22
N PHE A 572 15.13 0.65 -15.89
CA PHE A 572 14.92 1.83 -16.73
C PHE A 572 14.06 1.54 -17.97
N GLU A 573 14.23 0.37 -18.60
CA GLU A 573 13.40 -0.08 -19.72
C GLU A 573 11.92 -0.17 -19.31
N TYR A 574 11.61 -0.77 -18.16
CA TYR A 574 10.23 -0.87 -17.66
C TYR A 574 9.70 0.47 -17.17
N GLY A 575 10.53 1.34 -16.61
CA GLY A 575 10.16 2.73 -16.32
C GLY A 575 9.70 3.48 -17.57
N GLU A 576 10.42 3.33 -18.69
CA GLU A 576 10.01 3.89 -19.98
C GLU A 576 8.68 3.30 -20.48
N LYS A 577 8.53 1.97 -20.43
CA LYS A 577 7.27 1.31 -20.83
C LYS A 577 6.07 1.79 -20.00
N LEU A 578 6.24 1.98 -18.70
CA LEU A 578 5.22 2.50 -17.80
C LEU A 578 4.86 3.95 -18.12
N PHE A 579 5.85 4.79 -18.44
CA PHE A 579 5.58 6.15 -18.88
C PHE A 579 4.78 6.17 -20.19
N GLN A 580 5.14 5.33 -21.17
CA GLN A 580 4.44 5.25 -22.45
C GLN A 580 3.02 4.67 -22.31
N SER A 581 2.79 3.73 -21.41
CA SER A 581 1.49 3.04 -21.28
C SER A 581 0.48 3.80 -20.41
N ILE A 582 0.94 4.33 -19.26
CA ILE A 582 0.08 4.95 -18.24
C ILE A 582 0.58 6.31 -17.73
N GLY A 583 1.61 6.88 -18.34
CA GLY A 583 2.18 8.17 -17.93
C GLY A 583 2.86 8.14 -16.56
N ALA A 584 3.33 6.97 -16.08
CA ALA A 584 3.98 6.87 -14.79
C ALA A 584 5.29 7.65 -14.75
N GLN A 585 5.38 8.61 -13.83
CA GLN A 585 6.51 9.54 -13.71
C GLN A 585 7.53 9.00 -12.70
N THR A 586 8.38 8.10 -13.16
CA THR A 586 9.38 7.42 -12.30
C THR A 586 10.70 8.19 -12.16
N SER A 587 10.80 9.41 -12.69
CA SER A 587 11.95 10.31 -12.57
C SER A 587 11.51 11.76 -12.73
N VAL A 588 12.10 12.65 -11.94
CA VAL A 588 11.90 14.11 -12.05
C VAL A 588 12.50 14.62 -13.36
N ASP A 589 13.75 14.31 -13.62
CA ASP A 589 14.47 14.85 -14.78
C ASP A 589 13.95 14.26 -16.10
N LYS A 590 13.68 12.96 -16.13
CA LYS A 590 13.31 12.27 -17.38
C LYS A 590 11.84 12.36 -17.69
N TYR A 591 10.98 12.24 -16.68
CA TYR A 591 9.52 12.13 -16.86
C TYR A 591 8.74 13.24 -16.17
N GLN A 592 9.42 14.28 -15.68
CA GLN A 592 8.82 15.44 -15.06
C GLN A 592 7.88 15.10 -13.89
N ALA A 593 8.29 14.14 -13.05
CA ALA A 593 7.62 13.94 -11.76
C ALA A 593 7.70 15.22 -10.93
N ARG A 594 6.68 15.50 -10.12
CA ARG A 594 6.66 16.71 -9.30
C ARG A 594 7.80 16.79 -8.30
N SER A 595 8.12 15.69 -7.65
CA SER A 595 9.23 15.59 -6.70
C SER A 595 9.80 14.19 -6.69
N ALA A 596 11.06 14.08 -6.27
CA ALA A 596 11.76 12.79 -6.21
C ALA A 596 11.03 11.79 -5.31
N GLU A 597 10.47 12.22 -4.19
CA GLU A 597 9.78 11.33 -3.22
C GLU A 597 8.43 10.78 -3.70
N ARG A 598 7.84 11.32 -4.79
CA ARG A 598 6.52 10.95 -5.31
C ARG A 598 6.59 9.90 -6.42
N GLY A 599 7.13 8.73 -6.11
CA GLY A 599 7.21 7.61 -7.04
C GLY A 599 8.34 7.71 -8.09
N ALA A 600 9.21 8.71 -7.99
CA ALA A 600 10.37 8.89 -8.88
C ALA A 600 11.52 7.95 -8.49
N ILE A 601 11.24 6.64 -8.46
CA ILE A 601 12.15 5.61 -7.94
C ILE A 601 13.47 5.51 -8.71
N LEU A 602 13.52 5.94 -9.97
CA LEU A 602 14.75 5.94 -10.76
C LEU A 602 15.76 6.98 -10.28
N ASP A 603 15.29 8.05 -9.61
CA ASP A 603 16.16 9.10 -9.09
C ASP A 603 16.82 8.70 -7.76
N PHE A 604 16.25 7.72 -7.04
CA PHE A 604 16.79 7.16 -5.80
C PHE A 604 17.62 5.90 -5.98
N ILE A 605 17.51 5.24 -7.14
CA ILE A 605 18.09 3.91 -7.36
C ILE A 605 19.58 3.82 -7.08
N ASP A 606 20.33 4.92 -7.23
CA ASP A 606 21.76 5.02 -7.02
C ASP A 606 22.16 5.70 -5.70
N TYR A 607 21.22 5.97 -4.80
CA TYR A 607 21.56 6.50 -3.48
C TYR A 607 22.51 5.57 -2.75
N PRO A 608 23.48 6.12 -1.98
CA PRO A 608 24.49 5.32 -1.31
C PRO A 608 23.92 4.22 -0.42
N LEU A 609 24.39 3.01 -0.56
CA LEU A 609 24.11 1.89 0.33
C LEU A 609 25.23 1.61 1.32
N ASN A 610 26.28 2.45 1.32
CA ASN A 610 27.34 2.53 2.31
C ASN A 610 27.48 3.96 2.84
N ASN A 611 28.37 4.18 3.81
CA ASN A 611 28.54 5.49 4.44
C ASN A 611 29.58 6.38 3.74
N ARG A 612 29.79 6.28 2.40
CA ARG A 612 30.78 7.10 1.68
C ARG A 612 30.58 8.60 1.85
N TRP A 613 29.34 9.11 1.77
CA TRP A 613 29.06 10.53 1.96
C TRP A 613 29.36 11.01 3.40
N TRP A 614 29.08 10.15 4.38
CA TRP A 614 29.40 10.46 5.77
C TRP A 614 30.91 10.51 6.02
N LEU A 615 31.67 9.56 5.43
CA LEU A 615 33.13 9.56 5.49
C LEU A 615 33.72 10.79 4.80
N GLU A 616 33.22 11.21 3.67
CA GLU A 616 33.63 12.47 3.00
C GLU A 616 33.45 13.68 3.91
N ASP A 617 32.26 13.85 4.50
CA ASP A 617 31.97 14.95 5.40
C ASP A 617 32.84 14.92 6.65
N GLU A 618 33.02 13.77 7.28
CA GLU A 618 33.85 13.62 8.47
C GLU A 618 35.34 13.87 8.16
N PHE A 619 35.82 13.36 7.04
CA PHE A 619 37.21 13.57 6.65
C PHE A 619 37.51 15.02 6.28
N LYS A 620 36.55 15.72 5.71
CA LYS A 620 36.65 17.17 5.51
C LYS A 620 36.78 17.92 6.84
N LYS A 621 35.97 17.58 7.84
CA LYS A 621 36.06 18.14 9.19
C LYS A 621 37.42 17.81 9.85
N ILE A 622 37.88 16.56 9.71
CA ILE A 622 39.18 16.13 10.23
C ILE A 622 40.34 16.87 9.57
N GLY A 623 40.23 17.20 8.27
CA GLY A 623 41.21 17.99 7.56
C GLY A 623 41.43 19.40 8.10
N GLU A 624 40.49 19.93 8.89
CA GLU A 624 40.59 21.23 9.58
C GLU A 624 41.41 21.15 10.88
N TYR A 625 41.67 19.93 11.41
CA TYR A 625 42.47 19.74 12.62
C TYR A 625 43.96 19.93 12.32
N THR A 626 44.65 20.62 13.24
CA THR A 626 46.07 20.89 13.10
C THR A 626 46.98 19.82 13.71
N SER A 627 46.44 19.02 14.63
CA SER A 627 47.16 18.00 15.37
C SER A 627 46.87 16.61 14.78
N GLU A 628 47.92 15.89 14.44
CA GLU A 628 47.79 14.48 14.03
C GLU A 628 47.10 13.62 15.08
N ALA A 629 47.37 13.86 16.37
CA ALA A 629 46.72 13.14 17.44
C ALA A 629 45.20 13.38 17.52
N GLU A 630 44.72 14.61 17.23
CA GLU A 630 43.30 14.90 17.14
C GLU A 630 42.65 14.23 15.94
N LYS A 631 43.34 14.24 14.79
CA LYS A 631 42.88 13.54 13.58
C LYS A 631 42.72 12.04 13.84
N LEU A 632 43.73 11.40 14.42
CA LEU A 632 43.71 9.96 14.73
C LEU A 632 42.64 9.63 15.75
N ALA A 633 42.44 10.43 16.78
CA ALA A 633 41.39 10.23 17.79
C ALA A 633 39.98 10.32 17.16
N ARG A 634 39.77 11.24 16.21
CA ARG A 634 38.49 11.33 15.50
C ARG A 634 38.28 10.15 14.54
N LEU A 635 39.30 9.70 13.85
CA LEU A 635 39.25 8.48 13.02
C LEU A 635 38.93 7.24 13.84
N GLU A 636 39.51 7.12 15.04
CA GLU A 636 39.18 6.04 15.98
C GLU A 636 37.70 6.08 16.41
N PHE A 637 37.15 7.26 16.68
CA PHE A 637 35.73 7.43 16.97
C PHE A 637 34.85 6.96 15.80
N ILE A 638 35.18 7.34 14.54
CA ILE A 638 34.44 6.95 13.33
C ILE A 638 34.46 5.43 13.17
N ARG A 639 35.64 4.82 13.29
CA ARG A 639 35.82 3.37 13.19
C ARG A 639 34.99 2.59 14.22
N ASN A 640 34.92 3.10 15.44
CA ASN A 640 34.24 2.46 16.53
C ASN A 640 32.78 2.91 16.71
N TYR A 641 32.22 3.66 15.74
CA TYR A 641 30.87 4.22 15.86
C TYR A 641 29.81 3.14 16.04
N GLU A 642 29.87 2.07 15.23
CA GLU A 642 28.97 0.91 15.31
C GLU A 642 29.57 -0.26 16.13
N SER A 643 30.82 -0.13 16.58
CA SER A 643 31.55 -1.14 17.35
C SER A 643 32.11 -0.53 18.65
N PRO A 644 31.27 -0.23 19.63
CA PRO A 644 31.67 0.57 20.80
C PRO A 644 32.63 -0.14 21.79
N GLY A 645 33.11 -1.33 21.45
CA GLY A 645 34.11 -2.09 22.23
C GLY A 645 33.57 -3.37 22.87
N GLU A 646 34.48 -4.15 23.46
CA GLU A 646 34.16 -5.46 24.01
C GLU A 646 33.12 -5.35 25.17
N GLY A 647 32.13 -6.20 25.10
CA GLY A 647 31.01 -6.21 26.07
C GLY A 647 30.03 -5.03 25.93
N SER A 648 30.19 -4.24 24.87
CA SER A 648 29.28 -3.18 24.48
C SER A 648 28.46 -3.58 23.25
N PHE A 649 27.33 -2.90 22.98
CA PHE A 649 26.40 -3.22 21.91
C PHE A 649 26.02 -1.95 21.18
N TYR A 650 25.67 -2.10 19.90
CA TYR A 650 25.11 -1.06 19.07
C TYR A 650 23.92 -1.60 18.27
N ASP A 651 22.85 -0.83 18.23
CA ASP A 651 21.66 -1.12 17.44
C ASP A 651 21.20 0.14 16.69
N ASN A 652 21.07 0.03 15.36
CA ASN A 652 20.27 0.93 14.57
C ASN A 652 18.83 0.42 14.63
N ILE A 653 17.95 1.13 15.34
CA ILE A 653 16.62 0.61 15.70
C ILE A 653 15.77 0.26 14.49
N SER A 654 15.89 1.01 13.41
CA SER A 654 15.11 0.80 12.20
C SER A 654 15.71 -0.23 11.25
N SER A 655 16.86 -0.79 11.57
CA SER A 655 17.48 -1.84 10.76
C SER A 655 16.74 -3.17 10.90
N ALA A 656 16.59 -3.88 9.80
CA ALA A 656 16.15 -5.27 9.80
C ALA A 656 17.13 -6.21 10.57
N ASP A 657 18.40 -5.80 10.70
CA ASP A 657 19.46 -6.51 11.41
C ASP A 657 19.55 -6.18 12.92
N ALA A 658 18.69 -5.30 13.43
CA ALA A 658 18.75 -4.88 14.85
C ALA A 658 18.35 -6.03 15.79
N ARG A 659 19.34 -6.82 16.21
CA ARG A 659 19.14 -8.10 16.92
C ARG A 659 18.54 -7.96 18.32
N HIS A 660 18.74 -6.83 18.98
CA HIS A 660 18.24 -6.59 20.32
C HIS A 660 16.87 -5.92 20.33
N VAL A 661 16.36 -5.46 19.20
CA VAL A 661 15.02 -4.89 19.08
C VAL A 661 13.99 -6.01 19.15
N THR A 662 13.20 -6.04 20.21
CA THR A 662 12.21 -7.11 20.49
C THR A 662 10.79 -6.71 20.10
N SER A 663 10.50 -5.42 20.01
CA SER A 663 9.29 -4.91 19.40
C SER A 663 9.64 -3.68 18.60
N LYS A 664 9.10 -3.61 17.39
CA LYS A 664 9.13 -2.41 16.54
C LYS A 664 7.81 -1.68 16.69
N THR A 665 7.81 -0.43 16.34
CA THR A 665 6.60 0.37 16.30
C THR A 665 5.91 0.16 14.96
N ASP A 666 4.56 0.25 14.93
CA ASP A 666 3.77 0.37 13.71
C ASP A 666 3.85 1.79 13.13
N ASP A 667 4.57 2.69 13.81
CA ASP A 667 4.71 4.08 13.41
C ASP A 667 5.66 4.25 12.23
N ALA A 668 5.53 5.37 11.55
CA ALA A 668 6.28 5.67 10.34
C ALA A 668 7.80 5.58 10.56
N ILE A 669 8.46 4.86 9.68
CA ILE A 669 9.90 4.88 9.52
C ILE A 669 10.24 6.08 8.63
N ASP A 670 11.12 6.94 9.12
CA ASP A 670 11.46 8.20 8.46
C ASP A 670 12.95 8.23 8.10
N PHE A 671 13.25 8.33 6.82
CA PHE A 671 14.60 8.41 6.27
C PHE A 671 15.03 9.85 5.91
N LEU A 672 14.71 10.82 6.74
CA LEU A 672 15.07 12.22 6.51
C LEU A 672 16.59 12.51 6.66
N TRP A 673 17.43 11.50 6.57
CA TRP A 673 18.88 11.65 6.74
C TRP A 673 19.46 12.69 5.79
N GLU A 674 19.14 12.64 4.51
CA GLU A 674 19.59 13.61 3.51
C GLU A 674 18.89 14.98 3.68
N ASN A 675 17.57 14.97 3.82
CA ASN A 675 16.76 16.18 3.94
C ASN A 675 17.11 17.04 5.17
N ASN A 676 17.74 16.47 6.18
CA ASN A 676 18.21 17.16 7.37
C ASN A 676 19.73 17.45 7.33
N GLY A 677 20.38 17.29 6.18
CA GLY A 677 21.82 17.48 6.02
C GLY A 677 22.66 16.39 6.70
N LEU A 678 22.06 15.24 6.94
CA LEU A 678 22.75 14.09 7.51
C LEU A 678 23.26 13.22 6.36
N SER A 679 24.53 12.86 6.39
CA SER A 679 25.18 12.06 5.34
C SER A 679 25.45 10.62 5.77
N ARG A 680 25.24 10.27 7.05
CA ARG A 680 25.33 8.91 7.53
C ARG A 680 24.07 8.13 7.16
N LYS A 681 24.24 6.96 6.53
CA LYS A 681 23.13 6.06 6.16
C LYS A 681 22.43 5.53 7.42
N ARG A 682 21.17 5.91 7.61
CA ARG A 682 20.32 5.46 8.70
C ARG A 682 18.86 5.81 8.50
N LEU A 683 18.00 5.17 9.26
CA LEU A 683 16.58 5.52 9.38
C LEU A 683 16.25 5.84 10.84
N SER A 684 15.20 6.62 11.05
CA SER A 684 14.68 6.91 12.39
C SER A 684 13.29 6.30 12.59
N THR A 685 13.00 5.86 13.79
CA THR A 685 11.67 5.37 14.21
C THR A 685 11.01 6.42 15.09
N GLN A 686 9.76 6.74 14.81
CA GLN A 686 8.99 7.69 15.61
C GLN A 686 8.54 7.08 16.94
N LEU A 687 8.59 7.89 18.00
CA LEU A 687 8.01 7.56 19.31
C LEU A 687 6.59 8.11 19.37
N PHE A 688 5.61 7.33 18.95
CA PHE A 688 4.20 7.76 18.88
C PHE A 688 3.27 6.83 19.66
N GLN A 689 2.38 6.07 19.02
CA GLN A 689 1.44 5.18 19.71
C GLN A 689 2.15 4.02 20.40
N PHE A 690 3.09 3.44 19.69
CA PHE A 690 3.95 2.37 20.18
C PHE A 690 5.39 2.86 20.21
N THR A 691 6.19 2.33 21.13
CA THR A 691 7.58 2.67 21.22
C THR A 691 8.42 1.40 21.16
N PRO A 692 9.60 1.43 20.50
CA PRO A 692 10.43 0.24 20.37
C PRO A 692 10.92 -0.23 21.76
N THR A 693 11.18 -1.52 21.86
CA THR A 693 11.85 -2.12 23.02
C THR A 693 13.07 -2.91 22.58
N LEU A 694 14.12 -2.87 23.40
CA LEU A 694 15.35 -3.62 23.19
C LEU A 694 15.60 -4.53 24.38
N GLU A 695 16.16 -5.72 24.14
CA GLU A 695 16.57 -6.65 25.19
C GLU A 695 18.02 -7.09 24.98
N TYR A 696 18.83 -6.94 26.00
CA TYR A 696 20.21 -7.39 26.06
C TYR A 696 20.34 -8.48 27.10
N ARG A 697 21.13 -9.50 26.83
CA ARG A 697 21.36 -10.67 27.69
C ARG A 697 22.86 -10.88 27.89
N ASP A 698 23.21 -11.65 28.90
CA ASP A 698 24.59 -12.01 29.21
C ASP A 698 25.50 -10.80 29.46
N LEU A 699 24.91 -9.73 30.03
CA LEU A 699 25.65 -8.56 30.46
C LEU A 699 26.49 -8.91 31.72
N ASP A 700 27.66 -8.28 31.84
CA ASP A 700 28.49 -8.40 33.00
C ASP A 700 27.87 -7.65 34.22
N PRO A 701 27.37 -8.34 35.25
CA PRO A 701 26.67 -7.70 36.33
C PRO A 701 27.59 -6.87 37.25
N ASP A 702 28.90 -7.06 37.13
CA ASP A 702 29.91 -6.33 37.92
C ASP A 702 30.44 -5.08 37.22
N SER A 703 30.01 -4.81 35.99
CA SER A 703 30.39 -3.63 35.22
C SER A 703 29.31 -2.55 35.23
N ASP A 704 29.75 -1.30 35.14
CA ASP A 704 28.85 -0.18 34.89
C ASP A 704 28.63 -0.03 33.38
N TYR A 705 27.46 0.45 33.01
CA TYR A 705 27.10 0.70 31.59
C TYR A 705 26.57 2.11 31.39
N LEU A 706 26.70 2.61 30.16
CA LEU A 706 26.10 3.84 29.71
C LEU A 706 25.20 3.54 28.51
N ILE A 707 23.94 3.91 28.60
CA ILE A 707 23.05 3.89 27.42
C ILE A 707 23.17 5.24 26.72
N ARG A 708 23.58 5.24 25.47
CA ARG A 708 23.61 6.41 24.62
C ARG A 708 22.54 6.26 23.50
N VAL A 709 21.81 7.33 23.23
CA VAL A 709 20.73 7.35 22.20
C VAL A 709 20.93 8.55 21.30
N SER A 710 20.84 8.34 19.99
CA SER A 710 20.68 9.40 19.00
C SER A 710 19.25 9.46 18.48
N GLY A 711 18.89 10.57 17.86
CA GLY A 711 17.57 10.83 17.31
C GLY A 711 17.16 12.29 17.52
N TYR A 712 15.91 12.60 17.29
CA TYR A 712 15.38 13.95 17.41
C TYR A 712 14.32 14.04 18.52
N GLY A 713 14.29 15.17 19.22
CA GLY A 713 13.26 15.45 20.23
C GLY A 713 13.45 14.67 21.52
N GLU A 714 12.37 14.30 22.18
CA GLU A 714 12.38 13.62 23.47
C GLU A 714 12.53 12.11 23.32
N ALA A 715 13.41 11.51 24.10
CA ALA A 715 13.56 10.07 24.16
C ALA A 715 13.91 9.67 25.60
N LEU A 716 12.96 9.82 26.51
CA LEU A 716 13.10 9.34 27.89
C LEU A 716 12.93 7.84 27.92
N LEU A 717 13.87 7.15 28.54
CA LEU A 717 13.88 5.70 28.55
C LEU A 717 13.81 5.09 29.96
N ARG A 718 13.40 3.82 29.98
CA ARG A 718 13.35 2.96 31.17
C ARG A 718 14.25 1.76 30.98
N ALA A 719 14.95 1.42 32.03
CA ALA A 719 15.69 0.18 32.16
C ALA A 719 14.94 -0.76 33.13
N ASN A 720 14.53 -1.94 32.66
CA ASN A 720 13.71 -2.90 33.41
C ASN A 720 12.48 -2.26 34.11
N GLY A 721 11.85 -1.29 33.42
CA GLY A 721 10.68 -0.55 33.91
C GLY A 721 10.99 0.68 34.76
N GLU A 722 12.22 0.85 35.25
CA GLU A 722 12.64 2.02 35.99
C GLU A 722 13.09 3.16 35.08
N ARG A 723 12.52 4.36 35.26
CA ARG A 723 12.90 5.54 34.47
C ARG A 723 14.30 6.00 34.83
N LEU A 724 15.18 6.10 33.86
CA LEU A 724 16.54 6.58 34.03
C LEU A 724 16.60 8.11 33.98
N LYS A 725 17.50 8.67 34.81
CA LYS A 725 17.85 10.09 34.79
C LYS A 725 19.00 10.30 33.78
N PRO A 726 18.86 11.17 32.77
CA PRO A 726 19.94 11.44 31.83
C PRO A 726 21.08 12.22 32.51
N ALA A 727 22.31 11.89 32.13
CA ALA A 727 23.51 12.69 32.46
C ALA A 727 23.75 13.76 31.39
N LYS A 728 23.41 13.44 30.12
CA LYS A 728 23.39 14.36 28.96
C LYS A 728 22.05 14.22 28.24
N TYR A 729 21.46 15.34 27.81
CA TYR A 729 20.13 15.32 27.13
C TYR A 729 20.02 16.39 26.08
N GLU A 730 20.61 16.10 24.92
CA GLU A 730 20.53 16.97 23.72
C GLU A 730 19.42 16.46 22.79
N LYS A 731 18.70 17.37 22.13
CA LYS A 731 17.48 17.05 21.37
C LYS A 731 17.64 17.17 19.84
N GLY A 732 18.80 17.57 19.35
CA GLY A 732 19.09 17.69 17.92
C GLY A 732 19.36 16.34 17.24
N PHE A 733 19.34 16.31 15.91
CA PHE A 733 19.47 15.05 15.14
C PHE A 733 20.81 14.33 15.31
N GLU A 734 21.91 15.05 15.41
CA GLU A 734 23.26 14.47 15.57
C GLU A 734 23.74 14.50 17.01
N GLU A 735 22.86 14.81 17.95
CA GLU A 735 23.18 14.97 19.33
C GLU A 735 22.77 13.74 20.15
N PHE A 736 23.47 13.54 21.27
CA PHE A 736 23.28 12.36 22.08
C PHE A 736 22.53 12.64 23.38
N LYS A 737 21.73 11.66 23.78
CA LYS A 737 21.18 11.52 25.12
C LYS A 737 21.90 10.38 25.78
N GLU A 738 22.40 10.60 27.03
CA GLU A 738 23.21 9.62 27.75
C GLU A 738 22.61 9.34 29.15
N PHE A 739 22.44 8.06 29.41
CA PHE A 739 21.81 7.57 30.63
C PHE A 739 22.72 6.56 31.32
N PRO A 740 23.33 6.93 32.49
CA PRO A 740 24.10 5.98 33.31
C PRO A 740 23.21 4.84 33.81
N LEU A 741 23.68 3.62 33.64
CA LEU A 741 23.00 2.41 34.09
C LEU A 741 23.73 1.83 35.32
N THR A 742 23.01 1.71 36.44
CA THR A 742 23.59 1.16 37.66
C THR A 742 23.59 -0.36 37.63
N LYS A 743 24.62 -0.97 38.24
CA LYS A 743 24.72 -2.44 38.42
C LYS A 743 23.47 -3.08 39.03
N ALA A 744 22.75 -2.33 39.85
CA ALA A 744 21.54 -2.80 40.49
C ALA A 744 20.44 -3.22 39.50
N LEU A 745 20.40 -2.59 38.32
CA LEU A 745 19.42 -2.85 37.30
C LEU A 745 19.76 -4.03 36.37
N ILE A 746 21.00 -4.54 36.41
CA ILE A 746 21.49 -5.63 35.55
C ILE A 746 22.05 -6.81 36.31
N LYS A 747 21.64 -7.00 37.58
CA LYS A 747 22.18 -8.05 38.51
C LYS A 747 22.06 -9.47 37.97
N ASP A 748 21.08 -9.72 37.11
CA ASP A 748 20.83 -11.01 36.46
C ASP A 748 21.43 -11.11 35.07
N GLY A 749 22.24 -10.12 34.65
CA GLY A 749 22.80 -10.06 33.32
C GLY A 749 21.79 -9.72 32.24
N HIS A 750 20.57 -9.27 32.60
CA HIS A 750 19.50 -8.95 31.68
C HIS A 750 19.11 -7.46 31.77
N LEU A 751 18.91 -6.83 30.59
CA LEU A 751 18.44 -5.47 30.47
C LEU A 751 17.36 -5.38 29.40
N LYS A 752 16.19 -4.85 29.78
CA LYS A 752 15.14 -4.43 28.86
C LYS A 752 15.07 -2.90 28.84
N ILE A 753 15.26 -2.33 27.65
CA ILE A 753 15.08 -0.90 27.42
C ILE A 753 13.71 -0.67 26.78
N SER A 754 12.99 0.34 27.26
CA SER A 754 11.77 0.86 26.62
C SER A 754 11.79 2.38 26.68
N PHE A 755 11.05 3.02 25.76
CA PHE A 755 10.94 4.46 25.68
C PHE A 755 9.59 4.91 26.20
N ASP A 756 9.54 6.04 26.91
CA ASP A 756 8.30 6.68 27.27
C ASP A 756 7.72 7.39 26.02
N LYS A 757 6.40 7.37 25.92
CA LYS A 757 5.73 8.17 24.90
C LYS A 757 6.02 9.66 25.12
N PRO A 758 6.22 10.45 24.06
CA PRO A 758 6.22 11.90 24.16
C PRO A 758 4.92 12.41 24.74
N ASP A 759 4.89 13.65 25.18
CA ASP A 759 3.71 14.25 25.81
C ASP A 759 2.46 14.05 24.96
N GLU A 760 1.38 13.56 25.56
CA GLU A 760 0.10 13.22 24.91
C GLU A 760 -0.62 14.41 24.24
N GLU A 761 -0.13 15.63 24.41
CA GLU A 761 -0.67 16.80 23.69
C GLU A 761 -0.51 16.68 22.17
N HIS A 762 0.35 15.81 21.68
CA HIS A 762 0.62 15.61 20.26
C HIS A 762 0.02 14.29 19.80
N LEU A 763 -1.24 14.29 19.41
CA LEU A 763 -1.89 13.18 18.70
C LEU A 763 -1.50 13.11 17.21
N ASN A 764 -0.48 13.86 16.81
CA ASN A 764 -0.11 14.06 15.42
C ASN A 764 1.36 13.66 15.18
N TRP A 765 1.59 12.75 14.24
CA TRP A 765 2.91 12.26 13.86
C TRP A 765 3.91 13.33 13.41
N ARG A 766 3.46 14.51 12.99
CA ARG A 766 4.31 15.59 12.47
C ARG A 766 5.25 16.24 13.50
N LYS A 767 4.97 16.09 14.78
CA LYS A 767 5.70 16.76 15.86
C LYS A 767 6.45 15.78 16.76
N GLN A 768 6.83 14.61 16.24
CA GLN A 768 7.24 13.52 17.10
C GLN A 768 8.74 13.39 17.27
N SER A 769 9.06 12.93 18.46
CA SER A 769 10.37 12.44 18.81
C SER A 769 10.71 11.18 18.05
N ARG A 770 11.99 11.01 17.74
CA ARG A 770 12.52 9.90 16.96
C ARG A 770 13.75 9.32 17.59
N VAL A 771 13.94 8.03 17.45
CA VAL A 771 15.15 7.32 17.86
C VAL A 771 15.77 6.66 16.63
N THR A 772 17.07 6.75 16.51
CA THR A 772 17.84 6.16 15.39
C THR A 772 18.77 5.08 15.91
N ASP A 773 19.71 5.44 16.77
CA ASP A 773 20.76 4.55 17.25
C ASP A 773 20.69 4.41 18.77
N VAL A 774 21.01 3.22 19.25
CA VAL A 774 21.18 2.92 20.68
C VAL A 774 22.52 2.22 20.87
N TRP A 775 23.33 2.74 21.77
CA TRP A 775 24.55 2.10 22.26
C TRP A 775 24.34 1.69 23.70
N LEU A 776 24.72 0.49 24.04
CA LEU A 776 24.92 0.03 25.40
C LEU A 776 26.43 -0.12 25.60
N ILE A 777 27.06 0.86 26.25
CA ILE A 777 28.52 0.99 26.35
C ILE A 777 28.96 0.51 27.72
N LYS A 778 29.78 -0.55 27.78
CA LYS A 778 30.42 -1.04 28.97
C LYS A 778 31.46 -0.01 29.40
N GLN A 779 31.34 0.46 30.62
CA GLN A 779 32.30 1.40 31.21
C GLN A 779 33.49 0.61 31.79
N GLN A 780 34.69 1.14 31.58
CA GLN A 780 35.93 0.50 32.05
C GLN A 780 36.10 0.65 33.57
#